data_984a29f7d36dbf92b321ba04a811ab43
#
_entry.id   984a29f7d36dbf92b321ba04a811ab43
#
_cell.length_a   1.000
_cell.length_b   1.000
_cell.length_c   1.000
_cell.angle_alpha   90.00
_cell.angle_beta   90.00
_cell.angle_gamma   90.00
#
_symmetry.space_group_name_H-M   'P 1'
#
loop_
_entity.id
_entity.type
_entity.pdbx_description
1 polymer ?
#
loop_
_entity_poly.entity_id
_entity_poly.type
_entity_poly.pdbx_seq_one_letter_code
_entity_poly.pdbx_strand_id
1 'polypeptide(L)'
;MQWLGRTLARVRAGLALRGGSIRDVAAVVGIVVACLAWRLLAGGAAADAAPKAPARPAKPGTAEHASAAAPVPDKLMAMVNGVEIGERALAAECLARHGAGVVETLVNKAIIDQACRQRGVAITQQDVDAEIDAMSRRFNVPRDKWIELIQQERGISPKQYAEEIVWPMLALRRLAHATIEPSPEEVRHAFENQFGPTVKARIIVVKTRQEAEQLHAKAVAAPDEFGALARQHSVDVGSASANGWVQPIRRHSGEPAFEAIVFGLASGEISPVAQVADQFILVKCEGHLPGADVKLADVQPRLAEELREKKSRAASSEVFRTLQGAATVENVMNDPAKAAAQPGVAAVVNGQPIPLDAVRQTCLDRHGAEVLEILITRALLGQALERAKQQVSQADIDAEIARAADLMGFRKPDGSIDTAGWLERVTREQKVPMRHYVEDIVQPTVALKKLVGKVAVTQEDLDKAYAATFGPRARCRVIVLDSQRRAQEVWQLARQNPTPEAIGELAEKYSVDPTSRTLRGEVPPIQRYGGQPALEREAFALKPGELSGVVQIADRFIVLFCEGYTQPAAVDPAEVRDELYDDIFEKKQRIEMARSFSHLREAATIDNFLAGTSQSPPDTAAARAGSLPKTTISQREADELTSPRAGSRRAGAAGSGVVPASLDAPGGPVPQAR
;
A
#
# COMPACT_ATOMS: atom_id res chain seq x y z
N MET A 1 -30.98 -16.46 -20.49
CA MET A 1 -30.89 -15.28 -19.58
C MET A 1 -31.50 -15.49 -18.19
N GLN A 2 -32.61 -16.20 -18.02
CA GLN A 2 -33.18 -16.46 -16.68
C GLN A 2 -32.34 -17.42 -15.82
N TRP A 3 -31.53 -18.30 -16.41
CA TRP A 3 -30.70 -19.27 -15.71
C TRP A 3 -29.46 -18.62 -15.09
N LEU A 4 -28.79 -17.73 -15.81
CA LEU A 4 -27.65 -16.95 -15.31
C LEU A 4 -28.03 -16.05 -14.11
N GLY A 5 -29.23 -15.47 -14.12
CA GLY A 5 -29.72 -14.65 -13.01
C GLY A 5 -29.96 -15.45 -11.71
N ARG A 6 -30.33 -16.72 -11.81
CA ARG A 6 -30.58 -17.59 -10.64
C ARG A 6 -29.28 -18.13 -10.05
N THR A 7 -28.28 -18.42 -10.88
CA THR A 7 -26.94 -18.87 -10.45
C THR A 7 -26.18 -17.76 -9.76
N LEU A 8 -26.18 -16.56 -10.34
CA LEU A 8 -25.59 -15.35 -9.71
C LEU A 8 -26.29 -14.95 -8.40
N ALA A 9 -27.61 -15.13 -8.29
CA ALA A 9 -28.34 -14.88 -7.06
C ALA A 9 -28.00 -15.88 -5.95
N ARG A 10 -27.77 -17.17 -6.29
CA ARG A 10 -27.37 -18.22 -5.34
C ARG A 10 -25.90 -18.07 -4.89
N VAL A 11 -25.00 -17.72 -5.80
CA VAL A 11 -23.61 -17.40 -5.48
C VAL A 11 -23.51 -16.12 -4.63
N ARG A 12 -24.32 -15.10 -4.93
CA ARG A 12 -24.45 -13.91 -4.08
C ARG A 12 -25.00 -14.23 -2.69
N ALA A 13 -25.94 -15.13 -2.56
CA ALA A 13 -26.47 -15.55 -1.26
C ALA A 13 -25.42 -16.35 -0.46
N GLY A 14 -24.63 -17.21 -1.10
CA GLY A 14 -23.51 -17.93 -0.48
C GLY A 14 -22.36 -17.01 -0.07
N LEU A 15 -22.10 -15.95 -0.85
CA LEU A 15 -21.09 -14.93 -0.54
C LEU A 15 -21.58 -13.94 0.54
N ALA A 16 -22.86 -13.61 0.59
CA ALA A 16 -23.44 -12.77 1.64
C ALA A 16 -23.39 -13.44 3.03
N LEU A 17 -23.48 -14.76 3.09
CA LEU A 17 -23.29 -15.54 4.32
C LEU A 17 -21.83 -15.59 4.78
N ARG A 18 -20.85 -15.19 3.93
CA ARG A 18 -19.41 -15.20 4.25
C ARG A 18 -18.86 -13.85 4.71
N GLY A 19 -19.64 -12.77 4.69
CA GLY A 19 -19.14 -11.44 5.08
C GLY A 19 -17.96 -10.92 4.22
N GLY A 20 -17.59 -11.62 3.15
CA GLY A 20 -16.53 -11.25 2.21
C GLY A 20 -17.12 -10.52 1.00
N SER A 21 -16.60 -9.37 0.66
CA SER A 21 -16.96 -8.64 -0.55
C SER A 21 -16.20 -9.22 -1.74
N ILE A 22 -16.74 -9.04 -2.96
CA ILE A 22 -16.06 -9.35 -4.23
C ILE A 22 -14.64 -8.73 -4.31
N ARG A 23 -14.33 -7.75 -3.45
CA ARG A 23 -12.99 -7.18 -3.26
C ARG A 23 -11.96 -8.15 -2.68
N ASP A 24 -12.38 -9.18 -1.95
CA ASP A 24 -11.44 -10.13 -1.31
C ASP A 24 -10.89 -11.17 -2.30
N VAL A 25 -11.60 -11.46 -3.37
CA VAL A 25 -11.11 -12.32 -4.47
C VAL A 25 -10.09 -11.55 -5.33
N ALA A 26 -10.28 -10.24 -5.50
CA ALA A 26 -9.29 -9.37 -6.15
C ALA A 26 -7.96 -9.29 -5.38
N ALA A 27 -8.01 -9.40 -4.05
CA ALA A 27 -6.84 -9.39 -3.19
C ALA A 27 -5.93 -10.62 -3.41
N VAL A 28 -6.48 -11.77 -3.77
CA VAL A 28 -5.72 -13.02 -3.93
C VAL A 28 -4.99 -13.10 -5.27
N VAL A 29 -5.54 -12.53 -6.34
CA VAL A 29 -4.82 -12.38 -7.64
C VAL A 29 -3.76 -11.28 -7.53
N GLY A 30 -4.01 -10.25 -6.69
CA GLY A 30 -3.06 -9.19 -6.37
C GLY A 30 -1.80 -9.64 -5.61
N ILE A 31 -1.80 -10.79 -4.92
CA ILE A 31 -0.71 -11.15 -4.00
C ILE A 31 0.54 -11.67 -4.72
N VAL A 32 0.43 -12.42 -5.81
CA VAL A 32 1.62 -12.81 -6.60
C VAL A 32 2.15 -11.62 -7.43
N VAL A 33 1.25 -10.77 -7.90
CA VAL A 33 1.56 -9.49 -8.53
C VAL A 33 2.05 -8.48 -7.46
N ALA A 34 1.53 -8.49 -6.26
CA ALA A 34 1.89 -7.58 -5.18
C ALA A 34 3.21 -7.93 -4.48
N CYS A 35 3.64 -9.17 -4.42
CA CYS A 35 4.97 -9.51 -3.90
C CYS A 35 6.10 -9.05 -4.85
N LEU A 36 5.84 -8.99 -6.17
CA LEU A 36 6.74 -8.36 -7.15
C LEU A 36 6.48 -6.85 -7.30
N ALA A 37 5.25 -6.39 -7.18
CA ALA A 37 4.84 -5.00 -7.38
C ALA A 37 4.87 -4.14 -6.10
N TRP A 38 4.79 -4.71 -4.89
CA TRP A 38 4.83 -3.94 -3.65
C TRP A 38 6.20 -3.33 -3.36
N ARG A 39 7.26 -3.87 -3.96
CA ARG A 39 8.57 -3.20 -3.98
C ARG A 39 8.67 -2.08 -5.04
N LEU A 40 7.76 -2.02 -6.01
CA LEU A 40 7.76 -1.06 -7.12
C LEU A 40 6.94 0.22 -6.90
N LEU A 41 6.07 0.28 -5.88
CA LEU A 41 5.05 1.33 -5.74
C LEU A 41 5.39 2.48 -4.80
N ALA A 42 6.66 2.68 -4.44
CA ALA A 42 7.09 3.83 -3.65
C ALA A 42 7.71 4.93 -4.53
N GLY A 43 6.98 5.46 -5.51
CA GLY A 43 7.51 6.60 -6.29
C GLY A 43 6.60 7.12 -7.41
N GLY A 44 6.06 8.31 -7.21
CA GLY A 44 5.91 9.38 -8.19
C GLY A 44 4.83 9.29 -9.28
N ALA A 45 3.97 10.28 -9.29
CA ALA A 45 2.99 10.55 -10.34
C ALA A 45 3.63 11.29 -11.54
N ALA A 46 3.23 10.96 -12.76
CA ALA A 46 3.44 11.78 -13.94
C ALA A 46 2.26 11.66 -14.93
N ALA A 47 1.93 12.79 -15.54
CA ALA A 47 0.74 13.05 -16.35
C ALA A 47 0.85 12.58 -17.81
N ASP A 48 -0.32 12.39 -18.42
CA ASP A 48 -0.59 11.91 -19.76
C ASP A 48 0.01 12.72 -20.92
N ALA A 49 0.54 11.99 -21.91
CA ALA A 49 0.44 12.36 -23.32
C ALA A 49 0.65 11.12 -24.21
N ALA A 50 -0.35 10.76 -24.99
CA ALA A 50 -0.33 9.64 -25.91
C ALA A 50 0.51 9.92 -27.17
N PRO A 51 1.34 9.00 -27.68
CA PRO A 51 2.09 9.17 -28.90
C PRO A 51 1.41 8.53 -30.12
N LYS A 52 1.40 9.26 -31.23
CA LYS A 52 1.05 8.77 -32.58
C LYS A 52 2.15 7.89 -33.14
N ALA A 53 1.77 6.89 -33.92
CA ALA A 53 2.63 5.91 -34.55
C ALA A 53 3.70 6.48 -35.51
N PRO A 54 4.87 5.85 -35.64
CA PRO A 54 5.97 6.35 -36.46
C PRO A 54 5.95 5.86 -37.91
N ALA A 55 6.38 6.74 -38.80
CA ALA A 55 6.60 6.48 -40.22
C ALA A 55 7.96 5.77 -40.47
N ARG A 56 8.03 5.01 -41.57
CA ARG A 56 9.15 4.18 -42.00
C ARG A 56 10.46 4.97 -42.28
N PRO A 57 11.65 4.38 -42.03
CA PRO A 57 12.91 5.08 -42.23
C PRO A 57 13.42 5.04 -43.69
N ALA A 58 14.05 6.13 -44.09
CA ALA A 58 14.79 6.28 -45.33
C ALA A 58 16.25 5.78 -45.16
N LYS A 59 16.86 5.33 -46.26
CA LYS A 59 18.21 4.74 -46.33
C LYS A 59 19.31 5.75 -46.01
N PRO A 60 20.46 5.32 -45.44
CA PRO A 60 21.54 6.19 -45.05
C PRO A 60 22.47 6.55 -46.21
N GLY A 61 22.80 7.84 -46.26
CA GLY A 61 23.92 8.36 -47.06
C GLY A 61 25.22 8.29 -46.22
N THR A 62 26.29 7.98 -46.90
CA THR A 62 27.67 7.86 -46.40
C THR A 62 28.20 9.20 -45.88
N ALA A 63 28.68 9.22 -44.63
CA ALA A 63 29.48 10.30 -44.06
C ALA A 63 30.76 9.76 -43.41
N GLU A 64 31.82 10.48 -43.59
CA GLU A 64 33.22 10.18 -43.36
C GLU A 64 33.58 9.94 -41.88
N HIS A 65 34.67 9.18 -41.72
CA HIS A 65 35.26 8.75 -40.47
C HIS A 65 35.69 9.91 -39.56
N ALA A 66 34.98 10.08 -38.45
CA ALA A 66 35.54 10.67 -37.24
C ALA A 66 36.13 9.54 -36.39
N SER A 67 37.39 9.68 -36.02
CA SER A 67 38.16 8.72 -35.23
C SER A 67 37.39 8.30 -33.97
N ALA A 68 36.92 7.06 -33.93
CA ALA A 68 36.27 6.48 -32.77
C ALA A 68 37.30 6.28 -31.66
N ALA A 69 37.14 7.01 -30.56
CA ALA A 69 37.77 6.64 -29.30
C ALA A 69 37.36 5.19 -28.95
N ALA A 70 38.32 4.39 -28.49
CA ALA A 70 38.09 3.00 -28.13
C ALA A 70 36.88 2.90 -27.16
N PRO A 71 35.96 1.96 -27.40
CA PRO A 71 34.78 1.85 -26.54
C PRO A 71 35.22 1.57 -25.10
N VAL A 72 34.83 2.47 -24.20
CA VAL A 72 35.02 2.25 -22.75
C VAL A 72 34.32 0.92 -22.42
N PRO A 73 35.05 -0.05 -21.81
CA PRO A 73 34.47 -1.34 -21.48
C PRO A 73 33.22 -1.15 -20.61
N ASP A 74 32.14 -1.85 -20.97
CA ASP A 74 30.89 -1.79 -20.21
C ASP A 74 31.11 -2.44 -18.84
N LYS A 75 30.83 -1.72 -17.76
CA LYS A 75 31.00 -2.25 -16.41
C LYS A 75 30.00 -3.37 -16.20
N LEU A 76 30.49 -4.53 -15.76
CA LEU A 76 29.66 -5.68 -15.46
C LEU A 76 28.89 -5.46 -14.17
N MET A 77 27.56 -5.57 -14.24
CA MET A 77 26.65 -5.37 -13.10
C MET A 77 26.11 -6.68 -12.55
N ALA A 78 25.84 -7.65 -13.41
CA ALA A 78 25.53 -9.01 -13.01
C ALA A 78 25.93 -10.03 -14.08
N MET A 79 26.06 -11.30 -13.68
CA MET A 79 26.22 -12.44 -14.59
C MET A 79 25.19 -13.51 -14.22
N VAL A 80 24.46 -14.03 -15.21
CA VAL A 80 23.42 -15.05 -15.01
C VAL A 80 23.72 -16.25 -15.92
N ASN A 81 24.18 -17.34 -15.35
CA ASN A 81 24.61 -18.55 -16.07
C ASN A 81 25.60 -18.23 -17.20
N GLY A 82 26.54 -17.31 -16.97
CA GLY A 82 27.54 -16.89 -17.95
C GLY A 82 27.08 -15.80 -18.94
N VAL A 83 25.84 -15.33 -18.86
CA VAL A 83 25.33 -14.18 -19.64
C VAL A 83 25.52 -12.89 -18.84
N GLU A 84 26.22 -11.94 -19.46
CA GLU A 84 26.56 -10.65 -18.83
C GLU A 84 25.39 -9.64 -18.88
N ILE A 85 25.19 -8.93 -17.79
CA ILE A 85 24.32 -7.74 -17.71
C ILE A 85 25.22 -6.55 -17.40
N GLY A 86 25.45 -5.68 -18.40
CA GLY A 86 26.30 -4.50 -18.29
C GLY A 86 25.59 -3.28 -17.74
N GLU A 87 26.37 -2.29 -17.29
CA GLU A 87 25.88 -1.02 -16.77
C GLU A 87 25.03 -0.25 -17.78
N ARG A 88 25.40 -0.30 -19.08
CA ARG A 88 24.63 0.38 -20.13
C ARG A 88 23.21 -0.18 -20.25
N ALA A 89 23.06 -1.50 -20.22
CA ALA A 89 21.75 -2.14 -20.28
C ALA A 89 20.91 -1.79 -19.01
N LEU A 90 21.54 -1.85 -17.85
CA LEU A 90 20.90 -1.47 -16.58
C LEU A 90 20.49 0.01 -16.57
N ALA A 91 21.38 0.91 -16.98
CA ALA A 91 21.12 2.34 -17.03
C ALA A 91 20.00 2.69 -18.01
N ALA A 92 19.96 2.03 -19.18
CA ALA A 92 18.89 2.23 -20.16
C ALA A 92 17.54 1.81 -19.62
N GLU A 93 17.45 0.68 -18.93
CA GLU A 93 16.20 0.22 -18.32
C GLU A 93 15.80 1.09 -17.12
N CYS A 94 16.76 1.51 -16.27
CA CYS A 94 16.51 2.45 -15.18
C CYS A 94 15.97 3.79 -15.71
N LEU A 95 16.57 4.32 -16.79
CA LEU A 95 16.15 5.56 -17.42
C LEU A 95 14.74 5.45 -18.01
N ALA A 96 14.45 4.34 -18.70
CA ALA A 96 13.13 4.10 -19.28
C ALA A 96 12.02 4.04 -18.23
N ARG A 97 12.33 3.52 -17.04
CA ARG A 97 11.37 3.34 -15.94
C ARG A 97 11.20 4.58 -15.06
N HIS A 98 12.31 5.19 -14.69
CA HIS A 98 12.36 6.17 -13.62
C HIS A 98 12.87 7.53 -14.09
N GLY A 99 13.34 7.63 -15.34
CA GLY A 99 13.98 8.83 -15.87
C GLY A 99 13.10 10.08 -15.75
N ALA A 100 11.81 9.98 -16.04
CA ALA A 100 10.89 11.13 -15.96
C ALA A 100 10.82 11.72 -14.53
N GLY A 101 10.66 10.88 -13.51
CA GLY A 101 10.60 11.32 -12.11
C GLY A 101 11.95 11.84 -11.60
N VAL A 102 13.05 11.23 -12.06
CA VAL A 102 14.41 11.69 -11.72
C VAL A 102 14.71 13.04 -12.36
N VAL A 103 14.33 13.26 -13.62
CA VAL A 103 14.46 14.57 -14.28
C VAL A 103 13.71 15.65 -13.50
N GLU A 104 12.47 15.39 -13.09
CA GLU A 104 11.68 16.34 -12.28
C GLU A 104 12.41 16.69 -10.97
N THR A 105 12.95 15.69 -10.28
CA THR A 105 13.73 15.93 -9.04
C THR A 105 14.95 16.79 -9.31
N LEU A 106 15.71 16.51 -10.37
CA LEU A 106 16.91 17.28 -10.72
C LEU A 106 16.56 18.69 -11.19
N VAL A 107 15.46 18.89 -11.91
CA VAL A 107 14.91 20.19 -12.28
C VAL A 107 14.59 21.00 -11.02
N ASN A 108 13.84 20.43 -10.09
CA ASN A 108 13.51 21.09 -8.83
C ASN A 108 14.75 21.47 -8.02
N LYS A 109 15.73 20.56 -7.92
CA LYS A 109 17.03 20.84 -7.29
C LYS A 109 17.78 21.98 -7.97
N ALA A 110 17.79 21.99 -9.32
CA ALA A 110 18.44 23.05 -10.09
C ALA A 110 17.79 24.42 -9.88
N ILE A 111 16.45 24.49 -9.84
CA ILE A 111 15.69 25.72 -9.55
C ILE A 111 16.10 26.28 -8.17
N ILE A 112 16.11 25.44 -7.14
CA ILE A 112 16.48 25.83 -5.78
C ILE A 112 17.94 26.27 -5.71
N ASP A 113 18.86 25.51 -6.32
CA ASP A 113 20.29 25.81 -6.33
C ASP A 113 20.61 27.15 -7.03
N GLN A 114 19.96 27.40 -8.19
CA GLN A 114 20.08 28.70 -8.89
C GLN A 114 19.59 29.87 -8.02
N ALA A 115 18.46 29.69 -7.32
CA ALA A 115 17.93 30.69 -6.42
C ALA A 115 18.86 30.95 -5.22
N CYS A 116 19.47 29.88 -4.69
CA CYS A 116 20.47 29.98 -3.63
C CYS A 116 21.69 30.79 -4.09
N ARG A 117 22.22 30.47 -5.29
CA ARG A 117 23.37 31.21 -5.86
C ARG A 117 23.04 32.69 -6.10
N GLN A 118 21.87 33.00 -6.66
CA GLN A 118 21.42 34.37 -6.92
C GLN A 118 21.29 35.21 -5.62
N ARG A 119 20.88 34.58 -4.53
CA ARG A 119 20.64 35.25 -3.25
C ARG A 119 21.83 35.12 -2.26
N GLY A 120 22.95 34.50 -2.66
CA GLY A 120 24.10 34.27 -1.82
C GLY A 120 23.85 33.31 -0.64
N VAL A 121 22.87 32.40 -0.77
CA VAL A 121 22.55 31.38 0.23
C VAL A 121 23.43 30.15 0.00
N ALA A 122 24.25 29.81 1.00
CA ALA A 122 25.06 28.59 0.95
C ALA A 122 24.54 27.56 1.99
N ILE A 123 24.38 26.31 1.57
CA ILE A 123 24.08 25.17 2.44
C ILE A 123 25.28 24.24 2.41
N THR A 124 25.94 24.09 3.53
CA THR A 124 27.13 23.24 3.67
C THR A 124 26.75 21.83 4.10
N GLN A 125 27.67 20.87 3.91
CA GLN A 125 27.48 19.50 4.43
C GLN A 125 27.29 19.52 5.96
N GLN A 126 27.99 20.40 6.66
CA GLN A 126 27.84 20.56 8.11
C GLN A 126 26.43 21.00 8.51
N ASP A 127 25.77 21.85 7.71
CA ASP A 127 24.39 22.27 7.95
C ASP A 127 23.44 21.05 7.78
N VAL A 128 23.66 20.23 6.75
CA VAL A 128 22.88 19.02 6.49
C VAL A 128 23.04 18.00 7.62
N ASP A 129 24.28 17.77 8.04
CA ASP A 129 24.57 16.84 9.15
C ASP A 129 23.94 17.32 10.47
N ALA A 130 24.04 18.61 10.77
CA ALA A 130 23.45 19.22 11.98
C ALA A 130 21.92 19.08 11.97
N GLU A 131 21.27 19.21 10.80
CA GLU A 131 19.82 19.05 10.68
C GLU A 131 19.40 17.59 10.87
N ILE A 132 20.14 16.62 10.30
CA ILE A 132 19.91 15.19 10.51
C ILE A 132 20.02 14.85 12.01
N ASP A 133 21.03 15.40 12.70
CA ASP A 133 21.20 15.23 14.14
C ASP A 133 20.06 15.89 14.94
N ALA A 134 19.59 17.05 14.50
CA ALA A 134 18.44 17.70 15.14
C ALA A 134 17.15 16.85 14.98
N MET A 135 16.91 16.28 13.78
CA MET A 135 15.80 15.39 13.55
C MET A 135 15.88 14.11 14.40
N SER A 136 17.03 13.46 14.46
CA SER A 136 17.21 12.25 15.25
C SER A 136 16.98 12.50 16.75
N ARG A 137 17.49 13.62 17.29
CA ARG A 137 17.24 14.03 18.69
C ARG A 137 15.76 14.30 18.97
N ARG A 138 15.06 14.93 18.02
CA ARG A 138 13.63 15.25 18.16
C ARG A 138 12.76 13.98 18.33
N PHE A 139 13.11 12.90 17.64
CA PHE A 139 12.43 11.61 17.76
C PHE A 139 13.04 10.72 18.86
N ASN A 140 14.02 11.25 19.63
CA ASN A 140 14.73 10.51 20.67
C ASN A 140 15.34 9.18 20.16
N VAL A 141 15.88 9.21 18.93
CA VAL A 141 16.51 8.08 18.24
C VAL A 141 17.97 8.44 17.95
N PRO A 142 18.95 7.57 18.22
CA PRO A 142 20.33 7.79 17.79
C PRO A 142 20.43 7.97 16.26
N ARG A 143 21.35 8.85 15.79
CA ARG A 143 21.53 9.18 14.37
C ARG A 143 21.62 7.93 13.47
N ASP A 144 22.45 6.96 13.85
CA ASP A 144 22.67 5.77 13.04
C ASP A 144 21.37 4.95 12.91
N LYS A 145 20.63 4.83 14.01
CA LYS A 145 19.30 4.17 14.00
C LYS A 145 18.26 4.96 13.22
N TRP A 146 18.32 6.30 13.24
CA TRP A 146 17.47 7.15 12.42
C TRP A 146 17.70 6.89 10.93
N ILE A 147 18.96 6.86 10.50
CA ILE A 147 19.34 6.60 9.11
C ILE A 147 18.94 5.18 8.70
N GLU A 148 19.18 4.19 9.57
CA GLU A 148 18.76 2.81 9.35
C GLU A 148 17.24 2.69 9.15
N LEU A 149 16.44 3.35 10.01
CA LEU A 149 14.98 3.39 9.88
C LEU A 149 14.53 4.02 8.55
N ILE A 150 15.13 5.15 8.14
CA ILE A 150 14.82 5.78 6.85
C ILE A 150 15.11 4.81 5.70
N GLN A 151 16.23 4.10 5.77
CA GLN A 151 16.61 3.14 4.73
C GLN A 151 15.67 1.91 4.71
N GLN A 152 15.33 1.36 5.87
CA GLN A 152 14.44 0.19 5.98
C GLN A 152 13.00 0.50 5.60
N GLU A 153 12.44 1.61 6.14
CA GLU A 153 11.02 1.92 5.97
C GLU A 153 10.70 2.61 4.63
N ARG A 154 11.67 3.34 4.07
CA ARG A 154 11.46 4.15 2.85
C ARG A 154 12.33 3.73 1.66
N GLY A 155 13.29 2.83 1.85
CA GLY A 155 14.21 2.42 0.80
C GLY A 155 15.16 3.54 0.32
N ILE A 156 15.33 4.62 1.12
CA ILE A 156 16.10 5.80 0.77
C ILE A 156 17.51 5.68 1.34
N SER A 157 18.54 5.78 0.48
CA SER A 157 19.92 5.76 0.95
C SER A 157 20.29 6.99 1.79
N PRO A 158 21.31 6.91 2.68
CA PRO A 158 21.77 8.06 3.47
C PRO A 158 22.13 9.28 2.62
N LYS A 159 22.80 9.05 1.47
CA LYS A 159 23.15 10.10 0.50
C LYS A 159 21.90 10.74 -0.09
N GLN A 160 20.96 9.93 -0.53
CA GLN A 160 19.71 10.41 -1.09
C GLN A 160 18.90 11.21 -0.06
N TYR A 161 18.83 10.76 1.19
CA TYR A 161 18.17 11.48 2.27
C TYR A 161 18.80 12.88 2.49
N ALA A 162 20.12 12.94 2.55
CA ALA A 162 20.86 14.19 2.72
C ALA A 162 20.65 15.16 1.54
N GLU A 163 20.83 14.70 0.30
CA GLU A 163 20.87 15.55 -0.89
C GLU A 163 19.49 15.91 -1.46
N GLU A 164 18.48 15.06 -1.27
CA GLU A 164 17.17 15.22 -1.92
C GLU A 164 16.05 15.61 -0.97
N ILE A 165 16.25 15.41 0.34
CA ILE A 165 15.25 15.76 1.35
C ILE A 165 15.79 16.89 2.24
N VAL A 166 16.93 16.67 2.89
CA VAL A 166 17.43 17.61 3.91
C VAL A 166 17.98 18.88 3.27
N TRP A 167 18.80 18.76 2.23
CA TRP A 167 19.39 19.92 1.57
C TRP A 167 18.34 20.87 0.96
N PRO A 168 17.34 20.42 0.17
CA PRO A 168 16.32 21.31 -0.37
C PRO A 168 15.47 21.98 0.72
N MET A 169 15.15 21.23 1.78
CA MET A 169 14.41 21.76 2.92
C MET A 169 15.16 22.91 3.58
N LEU A 170 16.47 22.73 3.85
CA LEU A 170 17.33 23.78 4.41
C LEU A 170 17.44 24.98 3.48
N ALA A 171 17.65 24.72 2.17
CA ALA A 171 17.76 25.75 1.17
C ALA A 171 16.51 26.63 1.10
N LEU A 172 15.34 26.02 1.00
CA LEU A 172 14.05 26.71 0.95
C LEU A 172 13.78 27.48 2.24
N ARG A 173 14.11 26.91 3.40
CA ARG A 173 13.99 27.57 4.70
C ARG A 173 14.85 28.83 4.78
N ARG A 174 16.12 28.78 4.29
CA ARG A 174 17.01 29.98 4.24
C ARG A 174 16.55 30.99 3.17
N LEU A 175 16.07 30.53 2.03
CA LEU A 175 15.54 31.39 0.96
C LEU A 175 14.25 32.12 1.38
N ALA A 176 13.49 31.56 2.27
CA ALA A 176 12.21 32.13 2.70
C ALA A 176 12.39 33.47 3.45
N HIS A 177 13.54 33.73 4.11
CA HIS A 177 13.82 34.94 4.89
C HIS A 177 12.64 35.46 5.74
N ALA A 178 11.62 34.62 5.95
CA ALA A 178 10.40 34.98 6.65
C ALA A 178 10.66 35.03 8.16
N THR A 179 10.02 35.98 8.83
CA THR A 179 9.93 35.95 10.28
C THR A 179 9.09 34.77 10.70
N ILE A 180 9.73 33.66 11.03
CA ILE A 180 9.08 32.41 11.43
C ILE A 180 8.74 32.39 12.93
N GLU A 181 9.20 33.41 13.68
CA GLU A 181 8.89 33.51 15.10
C GLU A 181 7.37 33.70 15.27
N PRO A 182 6.71 32.87 16.07
CA PRO A 182 5.31 33.04 16.36
C PRO A 182 5.11 34.21 17.32
N SER A 183 4.08 35.02 17.09
CA SER A 183 3.69 36.05 18.02
C SER A 183 3.13 35.45 19.31
N PRO A 184 3.15 36.20 20.44
CA PRO A 184 2.48 35.72 21.67
C PRO A 184 1.00 35.41 21.49
N GLU A 185 0.34 36.11 20.57
CA GLU A 185 -1.06 35.90 20.23
C GLU A 185 -1.27 34.57 19.47
N GLU A 186 -0.42 34.28 18.50
CA GLU A 186 -0.46 32.99 17.79
C GLU A 186 -0.24 31.81 18.75
N VAL A 187 0.66 31.94 19.72
CA VAL A 187 0.91 30.92 20.73
C VAL A 187 -0.31 30.75 21.64
N ARG A 188 -0.98 31.85 22.03
CA ARG A 188 -2.22 31.80 22.81
C ARG A 188 -3.35 31.14 22.04
N HIS A 189 -3.52 31.48 20.74
CA HIS A 189 -4.52 30.83 19.89
C HIS A 189 -4.26 29.33 19.73
N ALA A 190 -2.99 28.92 19.56
CA ALA A 190 -2.62 27.52 19.51
C ALA A 190 -2.92 26.79 20.83
N PHE A 191 -2.68 27.46 21.95
CA PHE A 191 -3.02 26.94 23.29
C PHE A 191 -4.54 26.76 23.44
N GLU A 192 -5.31 27.79 23.11
CA GLU A 192 -6.77 27.74 23.19
C GLU A 192 -7.36 26.67 22.25
N ASN A 193 -6.77 26.51 21.07
CA ASN A 193 -7.16 25.45 20.13
C ASN A 193 -6.89 24.05 20.68
N GLN A 194 -5.74 23.83 21.30
CA GLN A 194 -5.28 22.50 21.70
C GLN A 194 -5.83 22.10 23.10
N PHE A 195 -5.88 23.04 24.02
CA PHE A 195 -6.18 22.82 25.45
C PHE A 195 -7.41 23.56 25.94
N GLY A 196 -7.96 24.48 25.14
CA GLY A 196 -9.10 25.27 25.52
C GLY A 196 -10.42 24.49 25.58
N PRO A 197 -11.49 25.15 26.04
CA PRO A 197 -12.82 24.54 26.04
C PRO A 197 -13.27 24.22 24.61
N THR A 198 -14.06 23.16 24.46
CA THR A 198 -14.60 22.72 23.16
C THR A 198 -16.11 22.57 23.22
N VAL A 199 -16.78 22.65 22.07
CA VAL A 199 -18.23 22.49 21.97
C VAL A 199 -18.56 21.15 21.34
N LYS A 200 -19.29 20.29 22.06
CA LYS A 200 -19.93 19.12 21.49
C LYS A 200 -21.11 19.58 20.65
N ALA A 201 -21.12 19.22 19.37
CA ALA A 201 -22.11 19.71 18.44
C ALA A 201 -22.55 18.64 17.43
N ARG A 202 -23.76 18.85 16.93
CA ARG A 202 -24.23 18.24 15.69
C ARG A 202 -24.37 19.33 14.64
N ILE A 203 -24.13 18.97 13.37
CA ILE A 203 -24.26 19.90 12.26
C ILE A 203 -25.17 19.33 11.16
N ILE A 204 -25.78 20.24 10.42
CA ILE A 204 -26.45 19.98 9.14
C ILE A 204 -25.82 20.92 8.12
N VAL A 205 -25.28 20.39 7.03
CA VAL A 205 -24.64 21.15 5.97
C VAL A 205 -25.49 21.02 4.70
N VAL A 206 -25.89 22.15 4.11
CA VAL A 206 -26.66 22.17 2.88
C VAL A 206 -26.09 23.18 1.87
N LYS A 207 -26.50 23.06 0.61
CA LYS A 207 -25.99 23.92 -0.48
C LYS A 207 -26.72 25.25 -0.64
N THR A 208 -27.94 25.36 -0.17
CA THR A 208 -28.77 26.55 -0.38
C THR A 208 -29.25 27.14 0.93
N ARG A 209 -29.34 28.49 0.97
CA ARG A 209 -29.84 29.20 2.14
C ARG A 209 -31.30 28.87 2.42
N GLN A 210 -32.12 28.74 1.38
CA GLN A 210 -33.53 28.42 1.50
C GLN A 210 -33.76 27.07 2.19
N GLU A 211 -32.99 26.05 1.81
CA GLU A 211 -33.04 24.72 2.44
C GLU A 211 -32.60 24.80 3.91
N ALA A 212 -31.53 25.55 4.21
CA ALA A 212 -31.05 25.75 5.57
C ALA A 212 -32.11 26.42 6.44
N GLU A 213 -32.81 27.45 5.95
CA GLU A 213 -33.88 28.16 6.67
C GLU A 213 -35.09 27.23 6.96
N GLN A 214 -35.47 26.39 5.97
CA GLN A 214 -36.53 25.39 6.18
C GLN A 214 -36.15 24.34 7.21
N LEU A 215 -34.91 23.86 7.18
CA LEU A 215 -34.39 22.88 8.14
C LEU A 215 -34.22 23.51 9.53
N HIS A 216 -33.81 24.78 9.58
CA HIS A 216 -33.76 25.52 10.86
C HIS A 216 -35.10 25.60 11.51
N ALA A 217 -36.16 25.98 10.78
CA ALA A 217 -37.53 26.03 11.34
C ALA A 217 -38.01 24.68 11.86
N LYS A 218 -37.71 23.58 11.13
CA LYS A 218 -38.02 22.20 11.58
C LYS A 218 -37.21 21.81 12.82
N ALA A 219 -35.94 22.09 12.83
CA ALA A 219 -35.03 21.75 13.91
C ALA A 219 -35.38 22.49 15.23
N VAL A 220 -35.75 23.76 15.12
CA VAL A 220 -36.22 24.55 16.29
C VAL A 220 -37.55 24.03 16.83
N ALA A 221 -38.47 23.62 15.92
CA ALA A 221 -39.76 23.05 16.33
C ALA A 221 -39.63 21.68 17.02
N ALA A 222 -38.63 20.86 16.59
CA ALA A 222 -38.38 19.53 17.12
C ALA A 222 -36.86 19.29 17.31
N PRO A 223 -36.23 19.84 18.36
CA PRO A 223 -34.78 19.76 18.56
C PRO A 223 -34.24 18.33 18.67
N ASP A 224 -35.02 17.39 19.13
CA ASP A 224 -34.63 15.98 19.27
C ASP A 224 -34.49 15.28 17.89
N GLU A 225 -35.18 15.76 16.87
CA GLU A 225 -35.10 15.24 15.51
C GLU A 225 -33.90 15.77 14.71
N PHE A 226 -33.10 16.68 15.29
CA PHE A 226 -31.94 17.26 14.60
C PHE A 226 -31.03 16.22 13.98
N GLY A 227 -30.77 15.11 14.67
CA GLY A 227 -29.95 14.02 14.15
C GLY A 227 -30.57 13.28 12.94
N ALA A 228 -31.89 13.13 12.93
CA ALA A 228 -32.62 12.54 11.81
C ALA A 228 -32.60 13.49 10.60
N LEU A 229 -32.78 14.79 10.81
CA LEU A 229 -32.66 15.81 9.77
C LEU A 229 -31.25 15.86 9.18
N ALA A 230 -30.21 15.76 10.03
CA ALA A 230 -28.82 15.71 9.58
C ALA A 230 -28.57 14.50 8.68
N ARG A 231 -29.03 13.32 9.08
CA ARG A 231 -28.88 12.09 8.29
C ARG A 231 -29.59 12.16 6.94
N GLN A 232 -30.74 12.84 6.89
CA GLN A 232 -31.58 12.89 5.70
C GLN A 232 -31.16 14.00 4.71
N HIS A 233 -30.70 15.14 5.21
CA HIS A 233 -30.52 16.34 4.41
C HIS A 233 -29.08 16.86 4.32
N SER A 234 -28.17 16.46 5.26
CA SER A 234 -26.80 16.96 5.22
C SER A 234 -26.05 16.44 4.00
N VAL A 235 -25.42 17.35 3.25
CA VAL A 235 -24.56 17.02 2.10
C VAL A 235 -23.17 16.56 2.54
N ASP A 236 -22.78 16.82 3.79
CA ASP A 236 -21.57 16.27 4.38
C ASP A 236 -21.81 14.82 4.83
N VAL A 237 -21.27 13.88 4.06
CA VAL A 237 -21.47 12.44 4.26
C VAL A 237 -20.99 11.97 5.63
N GLY A 238 -19.95 12.59 6.17
CA GLY A 238 -19.37 12.25 7.48
C GLY A 238 -20.37 12.53 8.61
N SER A 239 -20.87 13.76 8.70
CA SER A 239 -21.83 14.15 9.72
C SER A 239 -23.22 13.52 9.49
N ALA A 240 -23.65 13.39 8.23
CA ALA A 240 -24.92 12.72 7.90
C ALA A 240 -24.96 11.29 8.43
N SER A 241 -23.94 10.48 8.18
CA SER A 241 -23.86 9.09 8.65
C SER A 241 -23.80 8.96 10.17
N ALA A 242 -23.28 9.97 10.85
CA ALA A 242 -23.18 10.08 12.30
C ALA A 242 -24.36 10.81 12.96
N ASN A 243 -25.51 10.96 12.28
CA ASN A 243 -26.66 11.74 12.78
C ASN A 243 -26.28 13.18 13.19
N GLY A 244 -25.46 13.82 12.40
CA GLY A 244 -24.98 15.17 12.61
C GLY A 244 -23.77 15.31 13.53
N TRP A 245 -23.37 14.26 14.25
CA TRP A 245 -22.24 14.34 15.16
C TRP A 245 -20.94 14.67 14.43
N VAL A 246 -20.22 15.65 14.99
CA VAL A 246 -18.85 16.01 14.57
C VAL A 246 -17.90 15.94 15.76
N GLN A 247 -16.59 15.95 15.47
CA GLN A 247 -15.57 16.12 16.50
C GLN A 247 -15.87 17.40 17.29
N PRO A 248 -15.63 17.44 18.61
CA PRO A 248 -15.83 18.66 19.38
C PRO A 248 -15.13 19.86 18.72
N ILE A 249 -15.90 20.92 18.50
CA ILE A 249 -15.44 22.13 17.81
C ILE A 249 -14.51 22.89 18.74
N ARG A 250 -13.35 23.27 18.23
CA ARG A 250 -12.30 23.98 18.95
C ARG A 250 -12.22 25.43 18.50
N ARG A 251 -11.74 26.33 19.37
CA ARG A 251 -11.43 27.71 18.97
C ARG A 251 -10.25 27.75 18.03
N HIS A 252 -10.21 28.73 17.16
CA HIS A 252 -9.13 28.99 16.19
C HIS A 252 -8.88 27.80 15.25
N SER A 253 -9.92 26.99 14.93
CA SER A 253 -9.85 25.85 14.02
C SER A 253 -10.53 26.10 12.67
N GLY A 254 -11.39 27.12 12.59
CA GLY A 254 -12.21 27.40 11.41
C GLY A 254 -12.40 28.91 11.19
N GLU A 255 -13.56 29.27 10.61
CA GLU A 255 -13.91 30.66 10.36
C GLU A 255 -14.32 31.36 11.65
N PRO A 256 -13.73 32.53 11.99
CA PRO A 256 -13.99 33.19 13.26
C PRO A 256 -15.46 33.54 13.50
N ALA A 257 -16.20 33.91 12.47
CA ALA A 257 -17.62 34.22 12.57
C ALA A 257 -18.45 32.99 12.94
N PHE A 258 -18.13 31.84 12.34
CA PHE A 258 -18.78 30.56 12.66
C PHE A 258 -18.45 30.12 14.09
N GLU A 259 -17.19 30.23 14.49
CA GLU A 259 -16.77 29.90 15.84
C GLU A 259 -17.48 30.77 16.90
N ALA A 260 -17.60 32.08 16.63
CA ALA A 260 -18.34 32.98 17.54
C ALA A 260 -19.77 32.54 17.75
N ILE A 261 -20.47 32.10 16.68
CA ILE A 261 -21.82 31.55 16.77
C ILE A 261 -21.80 30.29 17.63
N VAL A 262 -20.96 29.31 17.32
CA VAL A 262 -20.93 28.00 17.99
C VAL A 262 -20.65 28.13 19.50
N PHE A 263 -19.66 28.93 19.86
CA PHE A 263 -19.27 29.14 21.27
C PHE A 263 -20.22 30.04 22.03
N GLY A 264 -21.12 30.76 21.34
CA GLY A 264 -22.17 31.56 21.96
C GLY A 264 -23.46 30.77 22.30
N LEU A 265 -23.62 29.57 21.73
CA LEU A 265 -24.82 28.74 21.96
C LEU A 265 -24.86 28.16 23.35
N ALA A 266 -26.00 28.18 23.97
CA ALA A 266 -26.30 27.39 25.16
C ALA A 266 -26.46 25.90 24.84
N SER A 267 -26.27 25.03 25.83
CA SER A 267 -26.51 23.59 25.65
C SER A 267 -27.95 23.31 25.23
N GLY A 268 -28.14 22.56 24.15
CA GLY A 268 -29.42 22.28 23.51
C GLY A 268 -29.87 23.31 22.47
N GLU A 269 -29.23 24.47 22.39
CA GLU A 269 -29.58 25.54 21.47
C GLU A 269 -29.12 25.24 20.01
N ILE A 270 -29.94 25.72 19.07
CA ILE A 270 -29.67 25.59 17.62
C ILE A 270 -29.26 26.96 17.07
N SER A 271 -28.20 27.01 16.35
CA SER A 271 -27.67 28.23 15.74
C SER A 271 -28.62 28.81 14.68
N PRO A 272 -28.57 30.12 14.43
CA PRO A 272 -29.02 30.68 13.15
C PRO A 272 -28.31 30.01 11.99
N VAL A 273 -28.83 30.16 10.77
CA VAL A 273 -28.16 29.70 9.56
C VAL A 273 -26.80 30.41 9.40
N ALA A 274 -25.72 29.69 9.51
CA ALA A 274 -24.37 30.18 9.30
C ALA A 274 -23.93 29.87 7.87
N GLN A 275 -23.32 30.84 7.19
CA GLN A 275 -22.69 30.61 5.91
C GLN A 275 -21.18 30.41 6.11
N VAL A 276 -20.66 29.32 5.60
CA VAL A 276 -19.22 28.98 5.61
C VAL A 276 -18.81 28.63 4.19
N ALA A 277 -17.97 29.44 3.59
CA ALA A 277 -17.62 29.36 2.17
C ALA A 277 -18.89 29.41 1.27
N ASP A 278 -19.11 28.37 0.48
CA ASP A 278 -20.25 28.19 -0.43
C ASP A 278 -21.39 27.33 0.14
N GLN A 279 -21.33 27.00 1.44
CA GLN A 279 -22.29 26.13 2.12
C GLN A 279 -23.00 26.85 3.29
N PHE A 280 -24.14 26.30 3.67
CA PHE A 280 -24.95 26.80 4.78
C PHE A 280 -25.01 25.70 5.87
N ILE A 281 -24.70 26.10 7.10
CA ILE A 281 -24.56 25.19 8.23
C ILE A 281 -25.51 25.58 9.34
N LEU A 282 -26.20 24.58 9.90
CA LEU A 282 -26.90 24.64 11.15
C LEU A 282 -26.14 23.86 12.20
N VAL A 283 -26.02 24.39 13.40
CA VAL A 283 -25.33 23.76 14.53
C VAL A 283 -26.29 23.61 15.69
N LYS A 284 -26.38 22.42 16.26
CA LYS A 284 -27.00 22.20 17.58
C LYS A 284 -25.88 21.97 18.59
N CYS A 285 -25.84 22.82 19.63
CA CYS A 285 -24.92 22.65 20.75
C CYS A 285 -25.43 21.52 21.66
N GLU A 286 -24.67 20.44 21.78
CA GLU A 286 -25.02 19.33 22.68
C GLU A 286 -24.35 19.48 24.07
N GLY A 287 -23.48 20.48 24.23
CA GLY A 287 -22.84 20.82 25.48
C GLY A 287 -21.44 21.38 25.33
N HIS A 288 -20.94 21.98 26.38
CA HIS A 288 -19.59 22.50 26.48
C HIS A 288 -18.69 21.56 27.26
N LEU A 289 -17.50 21.27 26.73
CA LEU A 289 -16.48 20.51 27.44
C LEU A 289 -15.46 21.49 28.00
N PRO A 290 -15.08 21.37 29.29
CA PRO A 290 -14.05 22.20 29.87
C PRO A 290 -12.71 21.98 29.15
N GLY A 291 -11.85 23.01 29.16
CA GLY A 291 -10.48 22.88 28.73
C GLY A 291 -9.69 21.93 29.63
N ALA A 292 -8.55 21.48 29.12
CA ALA A 292 -7.61 20.68 29.89
C ALA A 292 -6.97 21.51 31.01
N ASP A 293 -6.69 20.90 32.15
CA ASP A 293 -5.97 21.53 33.27
C ASP A 293 -4.46 21.58 32.97
N VAL A 294 -4.10 22.43 32.01
CA VAL A 294 -2.72 22.66 31.55
C VAL A 294 -2.46 24.16 31.56
N LYS A 295 -1.33 24.59 32.12
CA LYS A 295 -0.93 26.00 32.10
C LYS A 295 -0.19 26.33 30.81
N LEU A 296 -0.48 27.49 30.22
CA LEU A 296 0.20 27.96 29.02
C LEU A 296 1.73 27.93 29.18
N ALA A 297 2.23 28.35 30.34
CA ALA A 297 3.69 28.41 30.61
C ALA A 297 4.38 27.05 30.46
N ASP A 298 3.69 25.95 30.80
CA ASP A 298 4.27 24.60 30.76
C ASP A 298 4.41 24.06 29.31
N VAL A 299 3.57 24.53 28.39
CA VAL A 299 3.51 24.06 27.01
C VAL A 299 3.94 25.11 25.98
N GLN A 300 4.15 26.36 26.41
CA GLN A 300 4.51 27.49 25.54
C GLN A 300 5.74 27.23 24.67
N PRO A 301 6.87 26.68 25.19
CA PRO A 301 8.01 26.38 24.33
C PRO A 301 7.70 25.39 23.22
N ARG A 302 6.93 24.36 23.51
CA ARG A 302 6.51 23.35 22.56
C ARG A 302 5.56 23.93 21.49
N LEU A 303 4.56 24.70 21.89
CA LEU A 303 3.63 25.35 20.97
C LEU A 303 4.34 26.36 20.06
N ALA A 304 5.28 27.13 20.62
CA ALA A 304 6.08 28.06 19.82
C ALA A 304 6.92 27.34 18.77
N GLU A 305 7.49 26.19 19.12
CA GLU A 305 8.27 25.38 18.18
C GLU A 305 7.37 24.77 17.08
N GLU A 306 6.21 24.21 17.43
CA GLU A 306 5.24 23.67 16.48
C GLU A 306 4.75 24.76 15.49
N LEU A 307 4.49 25.97 15.99
CA LEU A 307 4.09 27.12 15.15
C LEU A 307 5.23 27.58 14.26
N ARG A 308 6.46 27.66 14.79
CA ARG A 308 7.67 28.02 14.04
C ARG A 308 7.86 27.08 12.86
N GLU A 309 7.71 25.77 13.09
CA GLU A 309 7.81 24.78 12.02
C GLU A 309 6.68 24.89 11.00
N LYS A 310 5.44 25.10 11.45
CA LYS A 310 4.30 25.31 10.57
C LYS A 310 4.52 26.52 9.66
N LYS A 311 4.96 27.66 10.24
CA LYS A 311 5.28 28.89 9.49
C LYS A 311 6.45 28.67 8.54
N SER A 312 7.49 28.00 8.97
CA SER A 312 8.65 27.65 8.15
C SER A 312 8.27 26.79 6.94
N ARG A 313 7.46 25.76 7.15
CA ARG A 313 6.95 24.92 6.05
C ARG A 313 6.10 25.71 5.07
N ALA A 314 5.18 26.53 5.57
CA ALA A 314 4.32 27.36 4.71
C ALA A 314 5.15 28.36 3.87
N ALA A 315 6.11 29.04 4.50
CA ALA A 315 6.99 29.97 3.82
C ALA A 315 7.90 29.27 2.79
N SER A 316 8.44 28.11 3.12
CA SER A 316 9.25 27.30 2.20
C SER A 316 8.43 26.84 0.98
N SER A 317 7.18 26.38 1.19
CA SER A 317 6.28 25.98 0.11
C SER A 317 5.93 27.15 -0.80
N GLU A 318 5.69 28.34 -0.25
CA GLU A 318 5.39 29.54 -1.01
C GLU A 318 6.58 29.99 -1.86
N VAL A 319 7.78 29.99 -1.26
CA VAL A 319 9.02 30.30 -1.99
C VAL A 319 9.22 29.31 -3.14
N PHE A 320 9.06 28.01 -2.89
CA PHE A 320 9.22 27.01 -3.94
C PHE A 320 8.22 27.18 -5.06
N ARG A 321 6.94 27.40 -4.75
CA ARG A 321 5.90 27.67 -5.73
C ARG A 321 6.24 28.90 -6.60
N THR A 322 6.71 29.96 -5.98
CA THR A 322 7.14 31.18 -6.69
C THR A 322 8.32 30.90 -7.60
N LEU A 323 9.33 30.15 -7.11
CA LEU A 323 10.50 29.79 -7.91
C LEU A 323 10.12 28.88 -9.10
N GLN A 324 9.23 27.91 -8.89
CA GLN A 324 8.73 27.06 -9.99
C GLN A 324 7.94 27.87 -11.02
N GLY A 325 7.07 28.79 -10.58
CA GLY A 325 6.29 29.65 -11.47
C GLY A 325 7.12 30.63 -12.29
N ALA A 326 8.27 31.04 -11.79
CA ALA A 326 9.19 31.95 -12.47
C ALA A 326 10.22 31.21 -13.35
N ALA A 327 10.40 29.91 -13.17
CA ALA A 327 11.40 29.14 -13.90
C ALA A 327 10.95 28.79 -15.31
N THR A 328 11.84 28.93 -16.27
CA THR A 328 11.68 28.39 -17.62
C THR A 328 12.30 27.01 -17.66
N VAL A 329 11.45 25.99 -17.84
CA VAL A 329 11.89 24.58 -17.88
C VAL A 329 11.55 23.99 -19.23
N GLU A 330 12.55 23.43 -19.90
CA GLU A 330 12.38 22.68 -21.13
C GLU A 330 12.78 21.21 -20.87
N ASN A 331 11.83 20.30 -20.97
CA ASN A 331 12.11 18.86 -20.90
C ASN A 331 12.54 18.39 -22.32
N VAL A 332 13.80 18.01 -22.45
CA VAL A 332 14.39 17.55 -23.71
C VAL A 332 14.20 16.05 -23.87
N MET A 333 14.33 15.28 -22.80
CA MET A 333 14.30 13.82 -22.82
C MET A 333 12.95 13.25 -23.29
N ASN A 334 11.85 13.92 -22.99
CA ASN A 334 10.51 13.46 -23.34
C ASN A 334 10.06 13.85 -24.76
N ASP A 335 10.91 14.60 -25.50
CA ASP A 335 10.64 15.04 -26.87
C ASP A 335 11.74 14.50 -27.78
N PRO A 336 11.46 13.49 -28.64
CA PRO A 336 12.47 12.90 -29.53
C PRO A 336 13.16 13.90 -30.45
N ALA A 337 12.43 14.95 -30.91
CA ALA A 337 13.01 15.96 -31.79
C ALA A 337 14.00 16.85 -31.03
N LYS A 338 13.68 17.24 -29.81
CA LYS A 338 14.57 18.00 -28.93
C LYS A 338 15.77 17.18 -28.48
N ALA A 339 15.56 15.92 -28.14
CA ALA A 339 16.65 15.00 -27.76
C ALA A 339 17.65 14.80 -28.90
N ALA A 340 17.17 14.74 -30.17
CA ALA A 340 18.04 14.68 -31.35
C ALA A 340 18.78 16.00 -31.58
N ALA A 341 18.15 17.13 -31.29
CA ALA A 341 18.77 18.46 -31.45
C ALA A 341 19.77 18.80 -30.33
N GLN A 342 19.59 18.22 -29.14
CA GLN A 342 20.41 18.48 -27.96
C GLN A 342 20.90 17.16 -27.34
N PRO A 343 21.83 16.43 -28.03
CA PRO A 343 22.30 15.14 -27.57
C PRO A 343 23.02 15.27 -26.21
N GLY A 344 22.71 14.37 -25.28
CA GLY A 344 23.31 14.37 -23.94
C GLY A 344 22.67 15.34 -22.94
N VAL A 345 21.60 16.05 -23.32
CA VAL A 345 20.83 16.92 -22.41
C VAL A 345 19.50 16.24 -22.06
N ALA A 346 19.14 16.22 -20.79
CA ALA A 346 17.87 15.70 -20.32
C ALA A 346 16.81 16.80 -20.18
N ALA A 347 17.21 17.95 -19.66
CA ALA A 347 16.34 19.12 -19.50
C ALA A 347 17.20 20.40 -19.50
N VAL A 348 16.54 21.55 -19.72
CA VAL A 348 17.15 22.88 -19.57
C VAL A 348 16.35 23.70 -18.57
N VAL A 349 17.00 24.28 -17.57
CA VAL A 349 16.37 25.09 -16.51
C VAL A 349 16.99 26.50 -16.55
N ASN A 350 16.18 27.49 -16.90
CA ASN A 350 16.62 28.90 -17.03
C ASN A 350 17.90 29.03 -17.91
N GLY A 351 17.93 28.28 -19.02
CA GLY A 351 19.06 28.27 -19.95
C GLY A 351 20.26 27.37 -19.52
N GLN A 352 20.23 26.75 -18.36
CA GLN A 352 21.29 25.84 -17.90
C GLN A 352 20.89 24.39 -18.17
N PRO A 353 21.70 23.59 -18.88
CA PRO A 353 21.38 22.22 -19.20
C PRO A 353 21.61 21.29 -17.99
N ILE A 354 20.70 20.31 -17.85
CA ILE A 354 20.86 19.14 -16.97
C ILE A 354 21.37 18.01 -17.86
N PRO A 355 22.59 17.47 -17.63
CA PRO A 355 23.12 16.38 -18.41
C PRO A 355 22.31 15.09 -18.28
N LEU A 356 22.10 14.38 -19.41
CA LEU A 356 21.45 13.07 -19.39
C LEU A 356 22.22 12.04 -18.54
N ASP A 357 23.55 12.17 -18.47
CA ASP A 357 24.38 11.29 -17.64
C ASP A 357 24.12 11.50 -16.13
N ALA A 358 23.81 12.73 -15.71
CA ALA A 358 23.40 12.98 -14.33
C ALA A 358 22.07 12.26 -14.00
N VAL A 359 21.14 12.25 -14.95
CA VAL A 359 19.88 11.51 -14.80
C VAL A 359 20.15 10.01 -14.75
N ARG A 360 20.98 9.47 -15.65
CA ARG A 360 21.36 8.05 -15.66
C ARG A 360 21.99 7.62 -14.34
N GLN A 361 22.97 8.39 -13.86
CA GLN A 361 23.64 8.07 -12.61
C GLN A 361 22.69 8.11 -11.43
N THR A 362 21.82 9.13 -11.36
CA THR A 362 20.80 9.22 -10.31
C THR A 362 19.80 8.07 -10.38
N CYS A 363 19.39 7.65 -11.60
CA CYS A 363 18.53 6.48 -11.78
C CYS A 363 19.21 5.19 -11.29
N LEU A 364 20.50 5.00 -11.62
CA LEU A 364 21.28 3.85 -11.15
C LEU A 364 21.44 3.85 -9.63
N ASP A 365 21.79 4.98 -9.04
CA ASP A 365 22.00 5.12 -7.60
C ASP A 365 20.69 4.81 -6.82
N ARG A 366 19.53 5.19 -7.35
CA ARG A 366 18.23 5.02 -6.68
C ARG A 366 17.56 3.68 -6.96
N HIS A 367 17.60 3.24 -8.22
CA HIS A 367 16.76 2.15 -8.71
C HIS A 367 17.57 0.99 -9.30
N GLY A 368 18.89 1.14 -9.37
CA GLY A 368 19.76 0.15 -10.04
C GLY A 368 19.62 -1.25 -9.45
N ALA A 369 19.57 -1.38 -8.13
CA ALA A 369 19.46 -2.69 -7.48
C ALA A 369 18.14 -3.40 -7.82
N GLU A 370 17.03 -2.68 -7.79
CA GLU A 370 15.70 -3.20 -8.11
C GLU A 370 15.58 -3.57 -9.59
N VAL A 371 16.00 -2.68 -10.48
CA VAL A 371 15.93 -2.90 -11.93
C VAL A 371 16.87 -4.04 -12.34
N LEU A 372 18.03 -4.20 -11.68
CA LEU A 372 18.93 -5.30 -11.92
C LEU A 372 18.29 -6.67 -11.61
N GLU A 373 17.51 -6.79 -10.53
CA GLU A 373 16.77 -8.01 -10.21
C GLU A 373 15.70 -8.33 -11.28
N ILE A 374 15.07 -7.30 -11.87
CA ILE A 374 14.16 -7.50 -13.01
C ILE A 374 14.91 -8.06 -14.22
N LEU A 375 16.07 -7.48 -14.55
CA LEU A 375 16.90 -7.96 -15.67
C LEU A 375 17.42 -9.38 -15.42
N ILE A 376 17.85 -9.71 -14.20
CA ILE A 376 18.24 -11.07 -13.81
C ILE A 376 17.06 -12.03 -13.99
N THR A 377 15.87 -11.67 -13.54
CA THR A 377 14.65 -12.47 -13.68
C THR A 377 14.31 -12.71 -15.16
N ARG A 378 14.37 -11.66 -16.00
CA ARG A 378 14.14 -11.78 -17.44
C ARG A 378 15.18 -12.70 -18.11
N ALA A 379 16.46 -12.58 -17.73
CA ALA A 379 17.53 -13.44 -18.25
C ALA A 379 17.30 -14.92 -17.87
N LEU A 380 16.94 -15.21 -16.63
CA LEU A 380 16.62 -16.55 -16.16
C LEU A 380 15.45 -17.17 -16.93
N LEU A 381 14.34 -16.44 -17.06
CA LEU A 381 13.15 -16.92 -17.77
C LEU A 381 13.43 -17.09 -19.27
N GLY A 382 14.16 -16.17 -19.90
CA GLY A 382 14.57 -16.26 -21.30
C GLY A 382 15.40 -17.53 -21.56
N GLN A 383 16.44 -17.76 -20.74
CA GLN A 383 17.28 -18.96 -20.85
C GLN A 383 16.49 -20.26 -20.59
N ALA A 384 15.51 -20.23 -19.67
CA ALA A 384 14.67 -21.39 -19.39
C ALA A 384 13.75 -21.71 -20.59
N LEU A 385 13.15 -20.69 -21.19
CA LEU A 385 12.33 -20.84 -22.39
C LEU A 385 13.14 -21.39 -23.58
N GLU A 386 14.34 -20.86 -23.82
CA GLU A 386 15.25 -21.37 -24.87
C GLU A 386 15.59 -22.85 -24.66
N ARG A 387 15.95 -23.23 -23.44
CA ARG A 387 16.22 -24.65 -23.09
C ARG A 387 15.00 -25.53 -23.30
N ALA A 388 13.79 -25.03 -23.02
CA ALA A 388 12.53 -25.73 -23.23
C ALA A 388 12.03 -25.64 -24.67
N LYS A 389 12.73 -24.94 -25.56
CA LYS A 389 12.30 -24.66 -26.95
C LYS A 389 10.93 -24.02 -27.03
N GLN A 390 10.62 -23.15 -26.06
CA GLN A 390 9.36 -22.42 -25.96
C GLN A 390 9.61 -20.93 -26.26
N GLN A 391 8.57 -20.25 -26.73
CA GLN A 391 8.59 -18.81 -26.97
C GLN A 391 7.28 -18.20 -26.49
N VAL A 392 7.34 -16.97 -25.99
CA VAL A 392 6.15 -16.16 -25.67
C VAL A 392 5.80 -15.33 -26.88
N SER A 393 4.66 -15.63 -27.50
CA SER A 393 4.14 -14.85 -28.63
C SER A 393 3.23 -13.71 -28.18
N GLN A 394 2.98 -12.75 -29.09
CA GLN A 394 1.99 -11.69 -28.81
C GLN A 394 0.61 -12.27 -28.54
N ALA A 395 0.20 -13.32 -29.25
CA ALA A 395 -1.07 -13.98 -29.00
C ALA A 395 -1.19 -14.56 -27.59
N ASP A 396 -0.09 -15.10 -27.03
CA ASP A 396 -0.08 -15.58 -25.64
C ASP A 396 -0.26 -14.43 -24.64
N ILE A 397 0.39 -13.28 -24.91
CA ILE A 397 0.26 -12.06 -24.10
C ILE A 397 -1.17 -11.54 -24.13
N ASP A 398 -1.76 -11.42 -25.33
CA ASP A 398 -3.13 -10.92 -25.49
C ASP A 398 -4.15 -11.87 -24.84
N ALA A 399 -3.95 -13.17 -24.93
CA ALA A 399 -4.78 -14.17 -24.26
C ALA A 399 -4.69 -14.06 -22.73
N GLU A 400 -3.50 -13.83 -22.17
CA GLU A 400 -3.34 -13.67 -20.73
C GLU A 400 -3.96 -12.37 -20.22
N ILE A 401 -3.85 -11.27 -20.98
CA ILE A 401 -4.53 -10.00 -20.67
C ILE A 401 -6.05 -10.19 -20.70
N ALA A 402 -6.57 -10.89 -21.72
CA ALA A 402 -8.00 -11.18 -21.83
C ALA A 402 -8.48 -12.04 -20.65
N ARG A 403 -7.71 -13.07 -20.27
CA ARG A 403 -8.01 -13.90 -19.11
C ARG A 403 -8.06 -13.09 -17.82
N ALA A 404 -7.08 -12.19 -17.62
CA ALA A 404 -7.04 -11.32 -16.45
C ALA A 404 -8.24 -10.36 -16.40
N ALA A 405 -8.62 -9.80 -17.55
CA ALA A 405 -9.80 -8.93 -17.67
C ALA A 405 -11.09 -9.68 -17.34
N ASP A 406 -11.24 -10.92 -17.84
CA ASP A 406 -12.41 -11.76 -17.61
C ASP A 406 -12.56 -12.14 -16.13
N LEU A 407 -11.47 -12.58 -15.49
CA LEU A 407 -11.44 -12.89 -14.05
C LEU A 407 -11.85 -11.69 -13.19
N MET A 408 -11.50 -10.49 -13.61
CA MET A 408 -11.84 -9.25 -12.91
C MET A 408 -13.22 -8.70 -13.29
N GLY A 409 -13.96 -9.44 -14.11
CA GLY A 409 -15.32 -9.09 -14.51
C GLY A 409 -15.41 -7.93 -15.50
N PHE A 410 -14.32 -7.64 -16.23
CA PHE A 410 -14.31 -6.62 -17.27
C PHE A 410 -14.97 -7.14 -18.54
N ARG A 411 -16.28 -6.86 -18.67
CA ARG A 411 -17.09 -7.23 -19.82
C ARG A 411 -17.81 -6.02 -20.39
N LYS A 412 -17.87 -5.96 -21.71
CA LYS A 412 -18.67 -4.98 -22.43
C LYS A 412 -20.17 -5.29 -22.31
N PRO A 413 -21.06 -4.34 -22.66
CA PRO A 413 -22.50 -4.57 -22.62
C PRO A 413 -22.98 -5.75 -23.49
N ASP A 414 -22.24 -6.11 -24.54
CA ASP A 414 -22.52 -7.26 -25.42
C ASP A 414 -22.04 -8.60 -24.83
N GLY A 415 -21.43 -8.60 -23.64
CA GLY A 415 -20.90 -9.78 -22.97
C GLY A 415 -19.47 -10.15 -23.37
N SER A 416 -18.86 -9.50 -24.35
CA SER A 416 -17.46 -9.71 -24.73
C SER A 416 -16.51 -9.19 -23.66
N ILE A 417 -15.27 -9.73 -23.62
CA ILE A 417 -14.25 -9.32 -22.67
C ILE A 417 -13.76 -7.89 -23.00
N ASP A 418 -13.74 -7.01 -22.02
CA ASP A 418 -13.24 -5.63 -22.16
C ASP A 418 -11.77 -5.52 -21.72
N THR A 419 -10.87 -5.98 -22.58
CA THR A 419 -9.42 -5.88 -22.36
C THR A 419 -8.93 -4.45 -22.29
N ALA A 420 -9.52 -3.54 -23.07
CA ALA A 420 -9.14 -2.13 -23.08
C ALA A 420 -9.49 -1.44 -21.75
N GLY A 421 -10.71 -1.64 -21.25
CA GLY A 421 -11.12 -1.11 -19.94
C GLY A 421 -10.28 -1.69 -18.79
N TRP A 422 -9.91 -2.95 -18.87
CA TRP A 422 -8.98 -3.56 -17.90
C TRP A 422 -7.62 -2.89 -17.91
N LEU A 423 -7.01 -2.73 -19.09
CA LEU A 423 -5.69 -2.13 -19.24
C LEU A 423 -5.69 -0.65 -18.81
N GLU A 424 -6.74 0.11 -19.14
CA GLU A 424 -6.90 1.48 -18.67
C GLU A 424 -6.96 1.53 -17.13
N ARG A 425 -7.72 0.63 -16.52
CA ARG A 425 -7.81 0.55 -15.06
C ARG A 425 -6.47 0.24 -14.40
N VAL A 426 -5.75 -0.77 -14.91
CA VAL A 426 -4.43 -1.17 -14.37
C VAL A 426 -3.44 -0.02 -14.48
N THR A 427 -3.36 0.64 -15.62
CA THR A 427 -2.42 1.74 -15.84
C THR A 427 -2.76 2.96 -14.99
N ARG A 428 -4.05 3.30 -14.85
CA ARG A 428 -4.51 4.45 -14.08
C ARG A 428 -4.44 4.24 -12.57
N GLU A 429 -4.96 3.11 -12.05
CA GLU A 429 -5.01 2.84 -10.62
C GLU A 429 -3.65 2.46 -10.04
N GLN A 430 -2.88 1.65 -10.76
CA GLN A 430 -1.56 1.21 -10.33
C GLN A 430 -0.44 2.17 -10.77
N LYS A 431 -0.77 3.16 -11.60
CA LYS A 431 0.19 4.12 -12.17
C LYS A 431 1.39 3.46 -12.86
N VAL A 432 1.18 2.28 -13.42
CA VAL A 432 2.22 1.50 -14.13
C VAL A 432 2.03 1.71 -15.64
N PRO A 433 3.06 2.16 -16.38
CA PRO A 433 2.98 2.23 -17.82
C PRO A 433 2.65 0.87 -18.45
N MET A 434 1.85 0.87 -19.52
CA MET A 434 1.44 -0.34 -20.25
C MET A 434 2.59 -1.27 -20.56
N ARG A 435 3.72 -0.70 -21.03
CA ARG A 435 4.93 -1.46 -21.35
C ARG A 435 5.41 -2.27 -20.14
N HIS A 436 5.50 -1.66 -18.95
CA HIS A 436 5.98 -2.32 -17.74
C HIS A 436 4.99 -3.38 -17.25
N TYR A 437 3.68 -3.13 -17.36
CA TYR A 437 2.67 -4.15 -17.06
C TYR A 437 2.88 -5.40 -17.92
N VAL A 438 3.06 -5.22 -19.23
CA VAL A 438 3.29 -6.34 -20.14
C VAL A 438 4.63 -7.04 -19.84
N GLU A 439 5.73 -6.29 -19.77
CA GLU A 439 7.08 -6.84 -19.65
C GLU A 439 7.40 -7.47 -18.28
N ASP A 440 6.80 -6.96 -17.20
CA ASP A 440 7.15 -7.38 -15.84
C ASP A 440 6.12 -8.31 -15.20
N ILE A 441 4.88 -8.29 -15.70
CA ILE A 441 3.78 -9.06 -15.12
C ILE A 441 3.27 -10.10 -16.11
N VAL A 442 2.85 -9.68 -17.30
CA VAL A 442 2.21 -10.57 -18.25
C VAL A 442 3.22 -11.56 -18.87
N GLN A 443 4.33 -11.06 -19.41
CA GLN A 443 5.34 -11.92 -20.04
C GLN A 443 5.96 -12.95 -19.08
N PRO A 444 6.40 -12.60 -17.86
CA PRO A 444 6.87 -13.59 -16.89
C PRO A 444 5.81 -14.62 -16.51
N THR A 445 4.56 -14.19 -16.37
CA THR A 445 3.43 -15.09 -16.07
C THR A 445 3.23 -16.10 -17.19
N VAL A 446 3.19 -15.65 -18.45
CA VAL A 446 3.07 -16.52 -19.63
C VAL A 446 4.28 -17.44 -19.75
N ALA A 447 5.50 -16.92 -19.54
CA ALA A 447 6.73 -17.71 -19.57
C ALA A 447 6.67 -18.87 -18.56
N LEU A 448 6.30 -18.58 -17.31
CA LEU A 448 6.18 -19.59 -16.27
C LEU A 448 5.06 -20.58 -16.56
N LYS A 449 3.90 -20.16 -17.08
CA LYS A 449 2.83 -21.07 -17.52
C LYS A 449 3.32 -22.07 -18.58
N LYS A 450 4.09 -21.60 -19.54
CA LYS A 450 4.69 -22.48 -20.56
C LYS A 450 5.73 -23.45 -19.98
N LEU A 451 6.55 -22.99 -19.05
CA LEU A 451 7.58 -23.81 -18.39
C LEU A 451 7.00 -24.88 -17.46
N VAL A 452 5.94 -24.57 -16.74
CA VAL A 452 5.23 -25.51 -15.85
C VAL A 452 4.48 -26.60 -16.64
N GLY A 453 4.01 -26.27 -17.83
CA GLY A 453 3.26 -27.22 -18.65
C GLY A 453 1.87 -27.53 -18.11
N LYS A 454 1.43 -28.82 -18.23
CA LYS A 454 0.07 -29.22 -17.84
C LYS A 454 -0.03 -29.47 -16.34
N VAL A 455 -0.91 -28.72 -15.69
CA VAL A 455 -1.31 -28.95 -14.30
C VAL A 455 -2.55 -29.84 -14.28
N ALA A 456 -2.51 -30.92 -13.50
CA ALA A 456 -3.63 -31.83 -13.39
C ALA A 456 -4.46 -31.55 -12.13
N VAL A 457 -5.76 -31.44 -12.31
CA VAL A 457 -6.74 -31.45 -11.21
C VAL A 457 -7.32 -32.84 -11.11
N THR A 458 -7.14 -33.48 -9.95
CA THR A 458 -7.65 -34.84 -9.69
C THR A 458 -9.04 -34.80 -9.09
N GLN A 459 -9.75 -35.95 -9.12
CA GLN A 459 -11.06 -36.07 -8.47
C GLN A 459 -10.91 -35.81 -6.93
N GLU A 460 -9.83 -36.27 -6.33
CA GLU A 460 -9.55 -36.03 -4.92
C GLU A 460 -9.43 -34.54 -4.59
N ASP A 461 -8.84 -33.73 -5.48
CA ASP A 461 -8.77 -32.28 -5.32
C ASP A 461 -10.16 -31.64 -5.34
N LEU A 462 -11.02 -32.10 -6.27
CA LEU A 462 -12.40 -31.62 -6.36
C LEU A 462 -13.20 -31.99 -5.10
N ASP A 463 -13.08 -33.25 -4.63
CA ASP A 463 -13.76 -33.71 -3.42
C ASP A 463 -13.31 -32.89 -2.18
N LYS A 464 -12.01 -32.63 -2.05
CA LYS A 464 -11.46 -31.77 -0.98
C LYS A 464 -11.96 -30.34 -1.07
N ALA A 465 -11.97 -29.75 -2.25
CA ALA A 465 -12.45 -28.38 -2.45
C ALA A 465 -13.95 -28.27 -2.19
N TYR A 466 -14.73 -29.25 -2.63
CA TYR A 466 -16.15 -29.32 -2.34
C TYR A 466 -16.40 -29.43 -0.82
N ALA A 467 -15.68 -30.32 -0.13
CA ALA A 467 -15.80 -30.48 1.31
C ALA A 467 -15.35 -29.21 2.09
N ALA A 468 -14.32 -28.52 1.62
CA ALA A 468 -13.87 -27.26 2.20
C ALA A 468 -14.90 -26.13 2.03
N THR A 469 -15.55 -26.07 0.86
CA THR A 469 -16.47 -24.98 0.52
C THR A 469 -17.87 -25.20 1.05
N PHE A 470 -18.43 -26.38 0.82
CA PHE A 470 -19.84 -26.72 1.07
C PHE A 470 -20.05 -27.71 2.22
N GLY A 471 -18.99 -28.34 2.71
CA GLY A 471 -19.06 -29.30 3.79
C GLY A 471 -19.40 -28.69 5.16
N PRO A 472 -19.68 -29.54 6.15
CA PRO A 472 -19.88 -29.08 7.53
C PRO A 472 -18.61 -28.43 8.06
N ARG A 473 -18.78 -27.45 8.94
CA ARG A 473 -17.69 -26.75 9.63
C ARG A 473 -17.81 -26.92 11.12
N ALA A 474 -16.69 -27.08 11.81
CA ALA A 474 -16.67 -27.18 13.26
C ALA A 474 -16.75 -25.80 13.89
N ARG A 475 -17.76 -25.57 14.72
CA ARG A 475 -17.89 -24.37 15.57
C ARG A 475 -17.12 -24.63 16.85
N CYS A 476 -16.06 -23.89 17.06
CA CYS A 476 -15.17 -24.08 18.19
C CYS A 476 -14.88 -22.76 18.89
N ARG A 477 -14.60 -22.86 20.20
CA ARG A 477 -13.86 -21.83 20.94
C ARG A 477 -12.40 -22.21 21.02
N VAL A 478 -11.53 -21.24 20.95
CA VAL A 478 -10.07 -21.44 20.93
C VAL A 478 -9.40 -20.65 22.01
N ILE A 479 -8.46 -21.27 22.71
CA ILE A 479 -7.54 -20.59 23.60
C ILE A 479 -6.14 -20.73 23.01
N VAL A 480 -5.50 -19.61 22.68
CA VAL A 480 -4.17 -19.58 22.06
C VAL A 480 -3.14 -19.20 23.12
N LEU A 481 -2.09 -19.97 23.25
CA LEU A 481 -1.08 -19.84 24.31
C LEU A 481 0.33 -19.83 23.72
N ASP A 482 1.27 -19.23 24.44
CA ASP A 482 2.65 -19.01 24.00
C ASP A 482 3.63 -20.09 24.46
N SER A 483 3.22 -20.93 25.41
CA SER A 483 4.07 -21.96 25.94
C SER A 483 3.29 -23.25 26.29
N GLN A 484 3.95 -24.39 26.11
CA GLN A 484 3.35 -25.70 26.37
C GLN A 484 2.93 -25.84 27.83
N ARG A 485 3.75 -25.37 28.77
CA ARG A 485 3.45 -25.43 30.21
C ARG A 485 2.14 -24.70 30.51
N ARG A 486 2.00 -23.46 29.99
CA ARG A 486 0.80 -22.65 30.21
C ARG A 486 -0.42 -23.27 29.54
N ALA A 487 -0.23 -23.88 28.36
CA ALA A 487 -1.28 -24.60 27.69
C ALA A 487 -1.81 -25.80 28.49
N GLN A 488 -0.92 -26.56 29.15
CA GLN A 488 -1.30 -27.66 30.01
C GLN A 488 -2.04 -27.16 31.26
N GLU A 489 -1.58 -26.09 31.91
CA GLU A 489 -2.25 -25.47 33.06
C GLU A 489 -3.67 -25.02 32.69
N VAL A 490 -3.83 -24.30 31.59
CA VAL A 490 -5.14 -23.81 31.12
C VAL A 490 -6.02 -24.97 30.68
N TRP A 491 -5.45 -25.98 30.00
CA TRP A 491 -6.19 -27.18 29.62
C TRP A 491 -6.77 -27.91 30.82
N GLN A 492 -6.02 -28.02 31.92
CA GLN A 492 -6.51 -28.65 33.16
C GLN A 492 -7.68 -27.85 33.76
N LEU A 493 -7.60 -26.52 33.72
CA LEU A 493 -8.72 -25.65 34.16
C LEU A 493 -9.95 -25.84 33.28
N ALA A 494 -9.75 -25.83 31.95
CA ALA A 494 -10.80 -26.05 30.97
C ALA A 494 -11.52 -27.41 31.15
N ARG A 495 -10.77 -28.45 31.48
CA ARG A 495 -11.29 -29.79 31.69
C ARG A 495 -12.17 -29.92 32.94
N GLN A 496 -11.99 -29.06 33.93
CA GLN A 496 -12.80 -29.09 35.16
C GLN A 496 -14.24 -28.63 34.92
N ASN A 497 -14.41 -27.70 34.00
CA ASN A 497 -15.73 -27.13 33.60
C ASN A 497 -15.76 -26.87 32.10
N PRO A 498 -15.96 -27.89 31.24
CA PRO A 498 -15.95 -27.74 29.79
C PRO A 498 -17.28 -27.20 29.28
N THR A 499 -17.58 -25.94 29.56
CA THR A 499 -18.74 -25.21 29.04
C THR A 499 -18.33 -24.02 28.18
N PRO A 500 -19.12 -23.58 27.20
CA PRO A 500 -18.81 -22.44 26.35
C PRO A 500 -18.43 -21.19 27.16
N GLU A 501 -19.16 -20.95 28.27
CA GLU A 501 -18.97 -19.80 29.14
C GLU A 501 -17.61 -19.84 29.83
N ALA A 502 -17.29 -20.99 30.48
CA ALA A 502 -16.02 -21.16 31.21
C ALA A 502 -14.81 -21.13 30.26
N ILE A 503 -14.92 -21.75 29.08
CA ILE A 503 -13.88 -21.67 28.03
C ILE A 503 -13.71 -20.24 27.55
N GLY A 504 -14.82 -19.51 27.41
CA GLY A 504 -14.80 -18.08 27.03
C GLY A 504 -14.06 -17.22 28.06
N GLU A 505 -14.26 -17.45 29.35
CA GLU A 505 -13.56 -16.76 30.44
C GLU A 505 -12.07 -17.09 30.46
N LEU A 506 -11.72 -18.36 30.21
CA LEU A 506 -10.33 -18.78 30.10
C LEU A 506 -9.66 -18.16 28.87
N ALA A 507 -10.34 -18.06 27.74
CA ALA A 507 -9.83 -17.40 26.53
C ALA A 507 -9.60 -15.90 26.78
N GLU A 508 -10.56 -15.21 27.38
CA GLU A 508 -10.45 -13.79 27.75
C GLU A 508 -9.26 -13.53 28.68
N LYS A 509 -9.02 -14.42 29.64
CA LYS A 509 -7.98 -14.28 30.64
C LYS A 509 -6.59 -14.70 30.16
N TYR A 510 -6.48 -15.77 29.39
CA TYR A 510 -5.21 -16.45 29.11
C TYR A 510 -4.79 -16.45 27.65
N SER A 511 -5.71 -16.21 26.70
CA SER A 511 -5.32 -16.23 25.29
C SER A 511 -4.36 -15.09 24.96
N VAL A 512 -3.27 -15.44 24.29
CA VAL A 512 -2.26 -14.45 23.82
C VAL A 512 -2.66 -13.82 22.51
N ASP A 513 -3.57 -14.45 21.75
CA ASP A 513 -4.14 -13.85 20.53
C ASP A 513 -5.20 -12.80 20.89
N PRO A 514 -5.03 -11.53 20.44
CA PRO A 514 -5.95 -10.46 20.79
C PRO A 514 -7.40 -10.70 20.31
N THR A 515 -7.56 -11.35 19.16
CA THR A 515 -8.88 -11.60 18.56
C THR A 515 -9.65 -12.64 19.35
N SER A 516 -9.04 -13.80 19.60
CA SER A 516 -9.67 -14.85 20.38
C SER A 516 -9.92 -14.43 21.83
N ARG A 517 -9.05 -13.60 22.41
CA ARG A 517 -9.24 -13.02 23.74
C ARG A 517 -10.48 -12.12 23.78
N THR A 518 -10.57 -11.16 22.86
CA THR A 518 -11.67 -10.20 22.81
C THR A 518 -13.03 -10.86 22.54
N LEU A 519 -13.02 -11.90 21.69
CA LEU A 519 -14.20 -12.67 21.32
C LEU A 519 -14.48 -13.87 22.25
N ARG A 520 -13.82 -13.92 23.43
CA ARG A 520 -14.01 -14.99 24.38
C ARG A 520 -13.84 -16.39 23.76
N GLY A 521 -12.82 -16.52 22.91
CA GLY A 521 -12.48 -17.75 22.22
C GLY A 521 -13.28 -18.04 20.95
N GLU A 522 -14.29 -17.27 20.61
CA GLU A 522 -15.04 -17.48 19.36
C GLU A 522 -14.15 -17.25 18.14
N VAL A 523 -14.17 -18.21 17.22
CA VAL A 523 -13.49 -18.14 15.93
C VAL A 523 -14.46 -18.48 14.81
N PRO A 524 -14.20 -18.03 13.57
CA PRO A 524 -14.98 -18.49 12.43
C PRO A 524 -15.00 -20.00 12.36
N PRO A 525 -16.13 -20.62 12.02
CA PRO A 525 -16.26 -22.09 11.95
C PRO A 525 -15.14 -22.72 11.11
N ILE A 526 -14.42 -23.66 11.69
CA ILE A 526 -13.26 -24.32 11.10
C ILE A 526 -13.74 -25.24 9.97
N GLN A 527 -13.20 -25.08 8.79
CA GLN A 527 -13.50 -25.89 7.61
C GLN A 527 -12.49 -27.02 7.44
N ARG A 528 -12.85 -28.10 6.79
CA ARG A 528 -11.88 -29.11 6.33
C ARG A 528 -11.08 -28.57 5.17
N TYR A 529 -9.81 -28.97 5.09
CA TYR A 529 -8.89 -28.58 4.02
C TYR A 529 -8.71 -27.05 3.89
N GLY A 530 -8.81 -26.34 5.03
CA GLY A 530 -8.63 -24.89 5.13
C GLY A 530 -7.16 -24.44 5.24
N GLY A 531 -6.21 -25.37 5.27
CA GLY A 531 -4.77 -25.08 5.33
C GLY A 531 -4.10 -25.32 6.68
N GLN A 532 -4.85 -25.75 7.71
CA GLN A 532 -4.32 -26.05 9.04
C GLN A 532 -4.60 -27.51 9.46
N PRO A 533 -3.90 -28.49 8.85
CA PRO A 533 -4.25 -29.91 8.99
C PRO A 533 -4.27 -30.42 10.44
N ALA A 534 -3.40 -29.91 11.32
CA ALA A 534 -3.36 -30.28 12.73
C ALA A 534 -4.62 -29.80 13.49
N LEU A 535 -4.98 -28.53 13.29
CA LEU A 535 -6.18 -27.92 13.90
C LEU A 535 -7.45 -28.58 13.38
N GLU A 536 -7.52 -28.77 12.07
CA GLU A 536 -8.68 -29.36 11.39
C GLU A 536 -8.94 -30.79 11.86
N ARG A 537 -7.88 -31.61 11.94
CA ARG A 537 -7.97 -33.00 12.40
C ARG A 537 -8.53 -33.08 13.81
N GLU A 538 -8.03 -32.24 14.71
CA GLU A 538 -8.52 -32.17 16.10
C GLU A 538 -9.97 -31.64 16.13
N ALA A 539 -10.25 -30.53 15.49
CA ALA A 539 -11.59 -29.92 15.49
C ALA A 539 -12.67 -30.88 14.99
N PHE A 540 -12.34 -31.70 13.98
CA PHE A 540 -13.29 -32.67 13.41
C PHE A 540 -13.29 -34.06 14.09
N ALA A 541 -12.38 -34.29 15.04
CA ALA A 541 -12.39 -35.48 15.91
C ALA A 541 -13.27 -35.29 17.15
N LEU A 542 -13.54 -34.04 17.54
CA LEU A 542 -14.31 -33.72 18.75
C LEU A 542 -15.81 -33.84 18.51
N LYS A 543 -16.52 -34.36 19.51
CA LYS A 543 -17.98 -34.25 19.57
C LYS A 543 -18.39 -32.90 20.18
N PRO A 544 -19.65 -32.46 19.94
CA PRO A 544 -20.18 -31.28 20.62
C PRO A 544 -20.04 -31.41 22.14
N GLY A 545 -19.47 -30.39 22.80
CA GLY A 545 -19.17 -30.36 24.23
C GLY A 545 -17.82 -30.97 24.62
N GLU A 546 -17.03 -31.49 23.66
CA GLU A 546 -15.69 -32.03 23.96
C GLU A 546 -14.57 -30.99 23.84
N LEU A 547 -13.55 -31.17 24.68
CA LEU A 547 -12.32 -30.40 24.72
C LEU A 547 -11.18 -31.18 24.02
N SER A 548 -10.42 -30.52 23.15
CA SER A 548 -9.23 -31.13 22.54
C SER A 548 -8.09 -31.38 23.53
N GLY A 549 -7.07 -32.11 23.11
CA GLY A 549 -5.75 -31.98 23.69
C GLY A 549 -5.11 -30.63 23.40
N VAL A 550 -3.88 -30.44 23.86
CA VAL A 550 -3.07 -29.27 23.48
C VAL A 550 -2.50 -29.50 22.08
N VAL A 551 -2.92 -28.71 21.13
CA VAL A 551 -2.47 -28.78 19.72
C VAL A 551 -1.37 -27.76 19.51
N GLN A 552 -0.21 -28.19 19.04
CA GLN A 552 0.87 -27.28 18.67
C GLN A 552 0.76 -26.89 17.19
N ILE A 553 0.75 -25.59 16.92
CA ILE A 553 0.81 -25.01 15.57
C ILE A 553 1.90 -23.96 15.56
N ALA A 554 2.98 -24.22 14.83
CA ALA A 554 4.19 -23.42 14.81
C ALA A 554 4.74 -23.17 16.23
N ASP A 555 4.79 -21.91 16.68
CA ASP A 555 5.24 -21.46 17.99
C ASP A 555 4.09 -21.28 19.01
N ARG A 556 2.86 -21.68 18.65
CA ARG A 556 1.67 -21.52 19.49
C ARG A 556 1.09 -22.85 19.92
N PHE A 557 0.44 -22.82 21.06
CA PHE A 557 -0.29 -23.96 21.64
C PHE A 557 -1.76 -23.61 21.73
N ILE A 558 -2.60 -24.48 21.22
CA ILE A 558 -4.04 -24.22 21.05
C ILE A 558 -4.84 -25.28 21.80
N VAL A 559 -5.85 -24.83 22.52
CA VAL A 559 -6.87 -25.69 23.12
C VAL A 559 -8.19 -25.37 22.45
N LEU A 560 -8.88 -26.40 21.94
CA LEU A 560 -10.16 -26.29 21.24
C LEU A 560 -11.28 -26.83 22.13
N PHE A 561 -12.42 -26.14 22.13
CA PHE A 561 -13.67 -26.66 22.63
C PHE A 561 -14.70 -26.67 21.52
N CYS A 562 -15.28 -27.83 21.21
CA CYS A 562 -16.24 -27.99 20.14
C CYS A 562 -17.65 -27.64 20.63
N GLU A 563 -18.26 -26.60 20.05
CA GLU A 563 -19.67 -26.25 20.32
C GLU A 563 -20.66 -27.02 19.40
N GLY A 564 -20.15 -27.59 18.30
CA GLY A 564 -20.97 -28.33 17.35
C GLY A 564 -20.51 -28.13 15.90
N TYR A 565 -21.37 -28.45 14.99
CA TYR A 565 -21.08 -28.37 13.55
C TYR A 565 -22.17 -27.58 12.82
N THR A 566 -21.78 -26.91 11.75
CA THR A 566 -22.74 -26.29 10.83
C THR A 566 -23.36 -27.36 9.96
N GLN A 567 -24.56 -27.12 9.46
CA GLN A 567 -25.14 -27.95 8.40
C GLN A 567 -24.36 -27.73 7.11
N PRO A 568 -24.07 -28.79 6.33
CA PRO A 568 -23.49 -28.64 5.02
C PRO A 568 -24.45 -27.88 4.09
N ALA A 569 -23.89 -27.11 3.16
CA ALA A 569 -24.73 -26.44 2.16
C ALA A 569 -25.30 -27.48 1.20
N ALA A 570 -26.62 -27.39 0.93
CA ALA A 570 -27.30 -28.26 -0.02
C ALA A 570 -27.06 -27.78 -1.47
N VAL A 571 -25.87 -28.07 -2.00
CA VAL A 571 -25.46 -27.74 -3.37
C VAL A 571 -25.07 -29.00 -4.06
N ASP A 572 -25.58 -29.23 -5.31
CA ASP A 572 -25.20 -30.39 -6.11
C ASP A 572 -23.71 -30.23 -6.54
N PRO A 573 -22.87 -31.25 -6.24
CA PRO A 573 -21.48 -31.24 -6.70
C PRO A 573 -21.33 -31.05 -8.21
N ALA A 574 -22.29 -31.53 -9.00
CA ALA A 574 -22.26 -31.40 -10.46
C ALA A 574 -22.46 -29.92 -10.91
N GLU A 575 -23.25 -29.13 -10.17
CA GLU A 575 -23.55 -27.76 -10.52
C GLU A 575 -22.33 -26.84 -10.29
N VAL A 576 -21.41 -27.18 -9.37
CA VAL A 576 -20.26 -26.34 -8.97
C VAL A 576 -18.93 -26.95 -9.42
N ARG A 577 -18.96 -28.08 -10.10
CA ARG A 577 -17.76 -28.83 -10.48
C ARG A 577 -16.80 -28.03 -11.34
N ASP A 578 -17.30 -27.33 -12.34
CA ASP A 578 -16.47 -26.56 -13.28
C ASP A 578 -15.85 -25.33 -12.57
N GLU A 579 -16.62 -24.66 -11.73
CA GLU A 579 -16.11 -23.54 -10.93
C GLU A 579 -15.01 -23.99 -9.95
N LEU A 580 -15.23 -25.11 -9.26
CA LEU A 580 -14.22 -25.69 -8.37
C LEU A 580 -12.97 -26.15 -9.12
N TYR A 581 -13.17 -26.72 -10.33
CA TYR A 581 -12.05 -27.14 -11.18
C TYR A 581 -11.17 -25.96 -11.55
N ASP A 582 -11.77 -24.86 -12.02
CA ASP A 582 -11.05 -23.65 -12.42
C ASP A 582 -10.31 -23.02 -11.24
N ASP A 583 -10.94 -22.92 -10.07
CA ASP A 583 -10.32 -22.40 -8.85
C ASP A 583 -9.11 -23.25 -8.42
N ILE A 584 -9.25 -24.57 -8.44
CA ILE A 584 -8.17 -25.50 -8.08
C ILE A 584 -7.05 -25.43 -9.11
N PHE A 585 -7.40 -25.42 -10.39
CA PHE A 585 -6.44 -25.35 -11.49
C PHE A 585 -5.59 -24.09 -11.35
N GLU A 586 -6.22 -22.93 -11.17
CA GLU A 586 -5.50 -21.67 -10.99
C GLU A 586 -4.62 -21.66 -9.75
N LYS A 587 -5.12 -22.19 -8.63
CA LYS A 587 -4.33 -22.30 -7.40
C LYS A 587 -3.12 -23.21 -7.58
N LYS A 588 -3.31 -24.39 -8.16
CA LYS A 588 -2.22 -25.34 -8.45
C LYS A 588 -1.22 -24.75 -9.44
N GLN A 589 -1.70 -24.14 -10.52
CA GLN A 589 -0.84 -23.51 -11.51
C GLN A 589 0.05 -22.43 -10.88
N ARG A 590 -0.50 -21.61 -10.00
CA ARG A 590 0.24 -20.58 -9.26
C ARG A 590 1.32 -21.17 -8.36
N ILE A 591 0.99 -22.24 -7.63
CA ILE A 591 1.96 -22.94 -6.76
C ILE A 591 3.09 -23.54 -7.60
N GLU A 592 2.76 -24.20 -8.72
CA GLU A 592 3.76 -24.80 -9.59
C GLU A 592 4.63 -23.74 -10.30
N MET A 593 4.05 -22.60 -10.67
CA MET A 593 4.81 -21.47 -11.21
C MET A 593 5.81 -20.93 -10.19
N ALA A 594 5.38 -20.72 -8.94
CA ALA A 594 6.25 -20.26 -7.87
C ALA A 594 7.38 -21.27 -7.60
N ARG A 595 7.04 -22.56 -7.52
CA ARG A 595 8.02 -23.65 -7.34
C ARG A 595 9.02 -23.73 -8.51
N SER A 596 8.53 -23.64 -9.73
CA SER A 596 9.36 -23.64 -10.94
C SER A 596 10.32 -22.47 -10.95
N PHE A 597 9.87 -21.28 -10.61
CA PHE A 597 10.71 -20.09 -10.54
C PHE A 597 11.76 -20.19 -9.45
N SER A 598 11.41 -20.63 -8.23
CA SER A 598 12.37 -20.86 -7.15
C SER A 598 13.45 -21.87 -7.57
N HIS A 599 13.03 -22.98 -8.18
CA HIS A 599 13.97 -24.00 -8.69
C HIS A 599 14.88 -23.44 -9.78
N LEU A 600 14.36 -22.64 -10.72
CA LEU A 600 15.17 -21.99 -11.76
C LEU A 600 16.22 -21.06 -11.14
N ARG A 601 15.84 -20.30 -10.11
CA ARG A 601 16.75 -19.39 -9.41
C ARG A 601 17.80 -20.16 -8.61
N GLU A 602 17.40 -21.19 -7.86
CA GLU A 602 18.30 -22.04 -7.07
C GLU A 602 19.32 -22.81 -7.94
N ALA A 603 18.90 -23.24 -9.14
CA ALA A 603 19.73 -23.96 -10.07
C ALA A 603 20.64 -23.06 -10.92
N ALA A 604 20.53 -21.75 -10.78
CA ALA A 604 21.30 -20.79 -11.57
C ALA A 604 22.55 -20.32 -10.84
N THR A 605 23.60 -20.04 -11.61
CA THR A 605 24.74 -19.25 -11.16
C THR A 605 24.44 -17.77 -11.39
N ILE A 606 24.34 -17.00 -10.30
CA ILE A 606 24.02 -15.58 -10.36
C ILE A 606 25.07 -14.80 -9.55
N ASP A 607 25.86 -13.99 -10.24
CA ASP A 607 26.78 -13.05 -9.62
C ASP A 607 26.16 -11.65 -9.75
N ASN A 608 25.80 -11.04 -8.64
CA ASN A 608 25.28 -9.67 -8.59
C ASN A 608 26.38 -8.76 -8.02
N PHE A 609 27.12 -8.10 -8.91
CA PHE A 609 28.25 -7.25 -8.53
C PHE A 609 27.81 -5.94 -7.89
N LEU A 610 26.57 -5.49 -8.13
CA LEU A 610 26.03 -4.29 -7.49
C LEU A 610 25.72 -4.55 -6.01
N ALA A 611 25.17 -5.72 -5.69
CA ALA A 611 24.89 -6.13 -4.32
C ALA A 611 26.08 -6.81 -3.63
N GLY A 612 27.12 -7.19 -4.39
CA GLY A 612 28.25 -7.96 -3.87
C GLY A 612 27.89 -9.39 -3.47
N THR A 613 26.88 -9.98 -4.10
CA THR A 613 26.40 -11.33 -3.80
C THR A 613 26.68 -12.28 -4.95
N SER A 614 27.02 -13.53 -4.61
CA SER A 614 27.20 -14.63 -5.57
C SER A 614 26.41 -15.84 -5.12
N GLN A 615 25.69 -16.46 -6.05
CA GLN A 615 24.91 -17.68 -5.83
C GLN A 615 25.35 -18.70 -6.86
N SER A 616 25.68 -19.91 -6.43
CA SER A 616 25.94 -21.07 -7.29
C SER A 616 24.98 -22.20 -6.94
N PRO A 617 24.63 -23.06 -7.90
CA PRO A 617 23.82 -24.24 -7.61
C PRO A 617 24.49 -25.10 -6.53
N PRO A 618 23.73 -25.70 -5.62
CA PRO A 618 24.27 -26.64 -4.65
C PRO A 618 24.99 -27.77 -5.40
N ASP A 619 26.20 -28.12 -4.96
CA ASP A 619 27.09 -29.08 -5.63
C ASP A 619 26.34 -30.35 -6.06
N THR A 620 26.33 -30.63 -7.34
CA THR A 620 25.62 -31.78 -7.96
C THR A 620 26.20 -33.14 -7.59
N ALA A 621 27.33 -33.19 -6.87
CA ALA A 621 27.92 -34.44 -6.37
C ALA A 621 27.05 -35.12 -5.28
N ALA A 622 26.32 -34.35 -4.46
CA ALA A 622 25.40 -34.89 -3.44
C ALA A 622 24.03 -35.31 -4.03
N ALA A 623 23.63 -34.74 -5.16
CA ALA A 623 22.32 -35.00 -5.79
C ALA A 623 22.29 -36.33 -6.59
N ARG A 624 23.44 -36.95 -6.88
CA ARG A 624 23.49 -38.26 -7.57
C ARG A 624 23.41 -39.47 -6.62
N ALA A 625 23.46 -39.26 -5.31
CA ALA A 625 23.49 -40.34 -4.33
C ALA A 625 22.20 -40.51 -3.51
N GLY A 626 21.16 -39.76 -3.76
CA GLY A 626 19.93 -39.91 -2.99
C GLY A 626 18.74 -39.24 -3.70
N SER A 627 17.67 -40.00 -3.82
CA SER A 627 16.29 -39.64 -4.11
C SER A 627 16.00 -38.14 -4.08
N LEU A 628 15.27 -37.66 -5.10
CA LEU A 628 14.69 -36.31 -5.21
C LEU A 628 14.47 -35.67 -3.83
N PRO A 629 15.11 -34.54 -3.51
CA PRO A 629 14.78 -33.84 -2.29
C PRO A 629 13.29 -33.44 -2.38
N LYS A 630 12.50 -33.94 -1.49
CA LYS A 630 11.20 -33.35 -1.16
C LYS A 630 11.53 -31.98 -0.57
N THR A 631 11.68 -30.99 -1.44
CA THR A 631 11.80 -29.59 -1.01
C THR A 631 10.43 -29.21 -0.48
N THR A 632 10.27 -29.40 0.80
CA THR A 632 9.17 -28.84 1.54
C THR A 632 9.40 -27.35 1.53
N ILE A 633 8.63 -26.61 0.74
CA ILE A 633 8.35 -25.21 1.04
C ILE A 633 7.95 -25.26 2.51
N SER A 634 8.63 -24.52 3.37
CA SER A 634 8.31 -24.57 4.78
C SER A 634 6.81 -24.29 4.88
N GLN A 635 6.11 -25.02 5.71
CA GLN A 635 4.66 -24.87 5.88
C GLN A 635 4.27 -23.41 6.15
N ARG A 636 5.22 -22.61 6.66
CA ARG A 636 5.13 -21.16 6.79
C ARG A 636 4.97 -20.40 5.46
N GLU A 637 5.71 -20.74 4.42
CA GLU A 637 5.60 -20.06 3.11
C GLU A 637 4.31 -20.48 2.36
N ALA A 638 3.87 -21.71 2.53
CA ALA A 638 2.59 -22.16 2.00
C ALA A 638 1.41 -21.55 2.77
N ASP A 639 1.54 -21.36 4.10
CA ASP A 639 0.52 -20.77 4.96
C ASP A 639 0.46 -19.25 4.81
N GLU A 640 1.56 -18.55 4.57
CA GLU A 640 1.55 -17.12 4.19
C GLU A 640 0.87 -16.87 2.85
N LEU A 641 0.98 -17.80 1.91
CA LEU A 641 0.31 -17.73 0.60
C LEU A 641 -1.18 -18.12 0.66
N THR A 642 -1.63 -18.76 1.74
CA THR A 642 -3.00 -19.27 1.88
C THR A 642 -3.82 -18.59 2.97
N SER A 643 -3.22 -17.80 3.87
CA SER A 643 -3.95 -17.10 4.93
C SER A 643 -4.59 -15.81 4.43
N PRO A 644 -5.90 -15.60 4.63
CA PRO A 644 -6.52 -14.30 4.40
C PRO A 644 -6.01 -13.32 5.46
N ARG A 645 -5.20 -12.35 5.06
CA ARG A 645 -4.84 -11.23 5.95
C ARG A 645 -6.12 -10.50 6.36
N ALA A 646 -6.42 -10.52 7.65
CA ALA A 646 -7.46 -9.69 8.24
C ALA A 646 -7.19 -8.23 7.92
N GLY A 647 -8.09 -7.64 7.13
CA GLY A 647 -7.98 -6.25 6.69
C GLY A 647 -8.10 -5.30 7.86
N SER A 648 -7.06 -4.52 8.11
CA SER A 648 -7.16 -3.31 8.90
C SER A 648 -7.92 -2.26 8.09
N ARG A 649 -9.14 -1.95 8.53
CA ARG A 649 -9.92 -0.81 8.02
C ARG A 649 -9.18 0.48 8.32
N ARG A 650 -8.76 1.21 7.30
CA ARG A 650 -8.63 2.66 7.34
C ARG A 650 -9.40 3.25 6.19
N ALA A 651 -10.33 4.13 6.56
CA ALA A 651 -11.18 4.87 5.68
C ALA A 651 -10.37 5.83 4.81
N GLY A 652 -10.76 5.92 3.53
CA GLY A 652 -10.20 6.85 2.59
C GLY A 652 -10.66 8.28 2.82
N ALA A 653 -9.83 9.23 2.43
CA ALA A 653 -10.26 10.56 2.02
C ALA A 653 -9.48 10.90 0.76
N ALA A 654 -10.23 11.17 -0.30
CA ALA A 654 -9.72 11.72 -1.54
C ALA A 654 -9.36 13.19 -1.34
N GLY A 655 -8.23 13.63 -1.87
CA GLY A 655 -7.83 15.02 -1.93
C GLY A 655 -6.60 15.16 -2.80
N SER A 656 -6.81 15.67 -4.01
CA SER A 656 -5.76 16.02 -4.96
C SER A 656 -4.91 17.19 -4.45
N GLY A 657 -3.60 17.03 -4.50
CA GLY A 657 -2.65 18.11 -4.24
C GLY A 657 -1.24 17.55 -4.08
N VAL A 658 -0.37 17.85 -5.04
CA VAL A 658 1.05 17.54 -4.97
C VAL A 658 1.66 18.38 -3.85
N VAL A 659 1.95 17.75 -2.72
CA VAL A 659 2.74 18.33 -1.64
C VAL A 659 3.94 17.40 -1.45
N PRO A 660 5.17 17.92 -1.35
CA PRO A 660 6.31 17.09 -1.00
C PRO A 660 6.03 16.43 0.36
N ALA A 661 6.29 15.14 0.44
CA ALA A 661 5.96 14.28 1.58
C ALA A 661 6.39 14.91 2.90
N SER A 662 5.44 15.42 3.66
CA SER A 662 5.65 15.81 5.04
C SER A 662 5.66 14.55 5.92
N LEU A 663 6.64 14.49 6.80
CA LEU A 663 6.78 13.50 7.87
C LEU A 663 5.65 13.69 8.91
N ASP A 664 4.47 13.12 8.66
CA ASP A 664 3.48 12.98 9.70
C ASP A 664 3.67 11.62 10.39
N ALA A 665 4.32 11.64 11.53
CA ALA A 665 4.31 10.52 12.46
C ALA A 665 2.95 10.46 13.16
N PRO A 666 2.32 9.28 13.30
CA PRO A 666 1.12 9.13 14.12
C PRO A 666 1.51 9.30 15.60
N GLY A 667 0.80 10.19 16.28
CA GLY A 667 0.92 10.34 17.73
C GLY A 667 0.48 9.04 18.43
N GLY A 668 1.43 8.33 19.00
CA GLY A 668 1.20 7.24 19.92
C GLY A 668 0.70 7.79 21.28
N PRO A 669 -0.09 7.01 22.03
CA PRO A 669 -0.54 7.44 23.34
C PRO A 669 0.64 7.50 24.34
N VAL A 670 0.68 8.59 25.07
CA VAL A 670 1.61 8.80 26.20
C VAL A 670 1.29 7.77 27.30
N PRO A 671 2.25 7.02 27.82
CA PRO A 671 2.00 6.20 29.00
C PRO A 671 1.80 7.12 30.21
N GLN A 672 0.71 6.93 30.90
CA GLN A 672 0.51 7.52 32.23
C GLN A 672 1.54 6.91 33.19
N ALA A 673 2.40 7.75 33.69
CA ALA A 673 3.27 7.43 34.81
C ALA A 673 2.44 7.39 36.10
N ARG A 674 2.59 6.34 36.83
CA ARG A 674 2.62 6.41 38.27
C ARG A 674 4.06 6.44 38.71
#